data_cc278938cc38e6b27c7a8adab7c864cd
#
_entry.id   cc278938cc38e6b27c7a8adab7c864cd
#
_cell.length_a   1.000
_cell.length_b   1.000
_cell.length_c   1.000
_cell.angle_alpha   90.00
_cell.angle_beta   90.00
_cell.angle_gamma   90.00
#
_symmetry.space_group_name_H-M   'P 1'
#
loop_
_entity.id
_entity.type
_entity.pdbx_description
1 polymer ?
#
loop_
_entity_poly.entity_id
_entity_poly.type
_entity_poly.pdbx_seq_one_letter_code
_entity_poly.pdbx_strand_id
1 'polypeptide(L)'
;MSRGLKITFGSLLTVVVLYSLLGFFILPGIALRIANQQLANYSTALAKIERLEFNPYTLELTLWGLNIGTPGQEQIAFEKLYANLQFDSLWTRALHLQRVELLQPKTELLFDKQGKLNLAQLFTFPASEPVKDEPPSKPFPLRIDEIKLADGYLHFRDLRPSEPIEFLYDKLNFELKNLSTLPEDNADMTLVAAGPDGGQIDWVGRISIVPITSEGTLKVTDGKMKLWWPYVRDALPLALQDGVLNFSTAYTLDLSKETELKLTNLSASVAPFGLNAPDGRPLVRLKRLDVSETTVDLARQHVNVGKIRSQGLETWAAREADGQLDWQKLFASKPGKPAAPQKPPVDEKAAEPAPVTDASAKATASSGKPAKPWQVVLRDVQLRNYQVHLADRVPTEPVLLDVGPLNLDVQNFDSLNTSPFTLKLDTGLGKQGNLTAAGEVNLNPVTARLNVTTRDIDLRLAQSYISPFIKLEMRSGMLGSDLAVNLKSTEPLAFSVTGKAQVSQLHTLDTLKQRDFLKWEKLDLEGLDYQHGTSLSIAKVNMLQPYARFMINDDRTTNVDDLLIPQPEDKKPATTSKTTAKNTPKAPKENPLGIYVGEVNIKDGSANFADLTLTPNFSTAVQQLNGRIGTIDNRQSKPAPVNIEGKVDRYAPVTIKGSLNPFDPMASLDIATSFKRVELTTLTPYSGKFAGFRIRKGRLNLDLHYLITNGQLKAQNKVLVEQLQLGEKVDSPDAVDLPIRLAVALLKDTQGRISIELPIEGDLNNPQFSVMPIVWQTLRNLVLRAAQAPFKMLGGLVSGGSSEDLGNVSFAPGSSDLSADTQKALDKLSAALKERPTLKLEIEGTSAASSDGPLIARQRLEREYQATYYRILQRRGDKVPARAGMLQVPEDEKAPMLEGIYRARLKQQPPAEWANLGKEERTNQMRAAMLKFWSGNEVLLRELGQNRASSIKDYLVDKGKLEDERVYFVDARLGQAQADGSVISPLHLDSE
;
A
#
# COMPACT_ATOMS: atom_id res chain seq x y z
N MET A 1 -23.76 -10.36 -107.27
CA MET A 1 -24.75 -10.57 -106.21
C MET A 1 -26.14 -10.66 -106.86
N SER A 2 -26.82 -11.82 -106.71
CA SER A 2 -28.18 -12.02 -107.13
C SER A 2 -29.16 -11.01 -106.57
N ARG A 3 -30.25 -10.60 -107.21
CA ARG A 3 -31.29 -9.62 -106.79
C ARG A 3 -31.89 -10.05 -105.39
N GLY A 4 -31.99 -11.35 -105.10
CA GLY A 4 -32.43 -11.88 -103.83
C GLY A 4 -31.47 -11.58 -102.71
N LEU A 5 -30.14 -11.67 -102.93
CA LEU A 5 -29.10 -11.41 -101.97
C LEU A 5 -29.03 -9.94 -101.53
N LYS A 6 -29.32 -9.03 -102.56
CA LYS A 6 -29.43 -7.57 -102.22
C LYS A 6 -30.63 -7.23 -101.40
N ILE A 7 -31.79 -7.90 -101.61
CA ILE A 7 -33.03 -7.71 -100.84
C ILE A 7 -32.85 -8.29 -99.47
N THR A 8 -32.26 -9.48 -99.31
CA THR A 8 -31.98 -10.09 -98.03
C THR A 8 -30.97 -9.25 -97.19
N PHE A 9 -29.92 -8.72 -97.81
CA PHE A 9 -28.95 -7.84 -97.22
C PHE A 9 -29.58 -6.49 -96.79
N GLY A 10 -30.45 -5.96 -97.68
CA GLY A 10 -31.19 -4.71 -97.40
C GLY A 10 -32.17 -4.86 -96.25
N SER A 11 -32.92 -5.96 -96.21
CA SER A 11 -33.85 -6.28 -95.13
C SER A 11 -33.11 -6.52 -93.85
N LEU A 12 -31.98 -7.26 -93.86
CA LEU A 12 -31.15 -7.49 -92.72
C LEU A 12 -30.55 -6.18 -92.12
N LEU A 13 -30.06 -5.31 -93.09
CA LEU A 13 -29.55 -4.00 -92.69
C LEU A 13 -30.67 -3.13 -92.08
N THR A 14 -31.88 -3.16 -92.67
CA THR A 14 -33.04 -2.41 -92.10
C THR A 14 -33.41 -2.91 -90.76
N VAL A 15 -33.42 -4.23 -90.50
CA VAL A 15 -33.69 -4.84 -89.21
C VAL A 15 -32.64 -4.44 -88.20
N VAL A 16 -31.33 -4.45 -88.52
CA VAL A 16 -30.22 -4.00 -87.70
C VAL A 16 -30.32 -2.54 -87.36
N VAL A 17 -30.62 -1.69 -88.36
CA VAL A 17 -30.82 -0.23 -88.15
C VAL A 17 -32.04 0.02 -87.22
N LEU A 18 -33.16 -0.63 -87.44
CA LEU A 18 -34.36 -0.48 -86.61
C LEU A 18 -34.10 -1.00 -85.16
N TYR A 19 -33.39 -2.12 -85.06
CA TYR A 19 -32.96 -2.66 -83.77
C TYR A 19 -32.03 -1.72 -82.96
N SER A 20 -31.08 -1.09 -83.73
CA SER A 20 -30.18 -0.15 -83.18
C SER A 20 -30.90 1.12 -82.69
N LEU A 21 -31.77 1.67 -83.51
CA LEU A 21 -32.59 2.85 -83.24
C LEU A 21 -33.49 2.59 -82.01
N LEU A 22 -34.14 1.44 -82.00
CA LEU A 22 -34.98 0.99 -80.84
C LEU A 22 -34.16 0.89 -79.59
N GLY A 23 -33.01 0.15 -79.60
CA GLY A 23 -32.19 -0.11 -78.47
C GLY A 23 -31.41 1.10 -77.95
N PHE A 24 -30.80 1.92 -78.81
CA PHE A 24 -29.96 3.01 -78.32
C PHE A 24 -30.72 4.31 -78.02
N PHE A 25 -31.91 4.52 -78.65
CA PHE A 25 -32.58 5.82 -78.49
C PHE A 25 -33.99 5.72 -77.94
N ILE A 26 -34.81 4.73 -78.39
CA ILE A 26 -36.21 4.67 -78.02
C ILE A 26 -36.35 3.97 -76.64
N LEU A 27 -35.74 2.81 -76.46
CA LEU A 27 -35.80 2.08 -75.19
C LEU A 27 -35.22 2.81 -74.00
N PRO A 28 -34.03 3.48 -74.12
CA PRO A 28 -33.48 4.21 -72.99
C PRO A 28 -34.39 5.39 -72.58
N GLY A 29 -34.97 6.12 -73.52
CA GLY A 29 -35.88 7.20 -73.20
C GLY A 29 -37.18 6.77 -72.51
N ILE A 30 -37.76 5.65 -72.96
CA ILE A 30 -38.97 5.06 -72.35
C ILE A 30 -38.59 4.49 -70.93
N ALA A 31 -37.52 3.75 -70.87
CA ALA A 31 -37.06 3.17 -69.60
C ALA A 31 -36.71 4.22 -68.53
N LEU A 32 -36.03 5.32 -68.96
CA LEU A 32 -35.76 6.45 -68.06
C LEU A 32 -37.03 7.09 -67.53
N ARG A 33 -38.06 7.29 -68.45
CA ARG A 33 -39.35 7.86 -68.01
C ARG A 33 -40.06 6.94 -67.03
N ILE A 34 -40.10 5.64 -67.29
CA ILE A 34 -40.73 4.66 -66.42
C ILE A 34 -39.99 4.57 -65.08
N ALA A 35 -38.65 4.53 -65.14
CA ALA A 35 -37.82 4.48 -63.94
C ALA A 35 -38.05 5.73 -63.06
N ASN A 36 -38.03 6.91 -63.63
CA ASN A 36 -38.28 8.15 -62.89
C ASN A 36 -39.73 8.22 -62.33
N GLN A 37 -40.70 7.70 -63.13
CA GLN A 37 -42.09 7.62 -62.63
C GLN A 37 -42.26 6.64 -61.49
N GLN A 38 -41.60 5.46 -61.53
CA GLN A 38 -41.63 4.48 -60.44
C GLN A 38 -40.88 5.02 -59.21
N LEU A 39 -39.73 5.63 -59.42
CA LEU A 39 -39.02 6.30 -58.33
C LEU A 39 -39.89 7.37 -57.66
N ALA A 40 -40.60 8.19 -58.41
CA ALA A 40 -41.51 9.20 -57.85
C ALA A 40 -42.73 8.58 -57.14
N ASN A 41 -43.21 7.41 -57.60
CA ASN A 41 -44.34 6.72 -56.95
C ASN A 41 -43.99 6.06 -55.63
N TYR A 42 -42.78 5.53 -55.53
CA TYR A 42 -42.35 4.79 -54.34
C TYR A 42 -41.43 5.58 -53.41
N SER A 43 -40.79 6.67 -53.84
CA SER A 43 -39.95 7.51 -53.01
C SER A 43 -40.77 8.57 -52.25
N THR A 44 -40.50 8.73 -51.00
CA THR A 44 -41.02 9.80 -50.13
C THR A 44 -40.31 11.14 -50.35
N ALA A 45 -39.13 11.12 -51.02
CA ALA A 45 -38.30 12.26 -51.33
C ALA A 45 -38.21 12.45 -52.84
N LEU A 46 -37.73 13.62 -53.26
CA LEU A 46 -37.46 13.87 -54.68
C LEU A 46 -36.41 12.84 -55.17
N ALA A 47 -36.79 12.07 -56.19
CA ALA A 47 -35.93 11.06 -56.74
C ALA A 47 -35.85 11.21 -58.27
N LYS A 48 -34.64 11.18 -58.81
CA LYS A 48 -34.41 11.39 -60.24
C LYS A 48 -33.15 10.69 -60.73
N ILE A 49 -33.26 10.00 -61.83
CA ILE A 49 -32.16 9.54 -62.68
C ILE A 49 -31.99 10.52 -63.83
N GLU A 50 -30.79 11.00 -64.09
CA GLU A 50 -30.53 12.00 -65.10
C GLU A 50 -30.52 11.42 -66.51
N ARG A 51 -29.84 10.27 -66.69
CA ARG A 51 -29.66 9.63 -68.01
C ARG A 51 -29.62 8.12 -67.89
N LEU A 52 -30.23 7.46 -68.86
CA LEU A 52 -30.15 6.00 -68.98
C LEU A 52 -29.63 5.71 -70.43
N GLU A 53 -28.61 4.85 -70.47
CA GLU A 53 -28.04 4.37 -71.73
C GLU A 53 -28.19 2.86 -71.78
N PHE A 54 -28.54 2.32 -72.94
CA PHE A 54 -28.64 0.90 -73.17
C PHE A 54 -28.00 0.51 -74.46
N ASN A 55 -27.09 -0.47 -74.40
CA ASN A 55 -26.53 -1.04 -75.63
C ASN A 55 -27.22 -2.37 -75.94
N PRO A 56 -28.07 -2.44 -76.99
CA PRO A 56 -28.82 -3.67 -77.26
C PRO A 56 -27.97 -4.85 -77.80
N TYR A 57 -26.72 -4.57 -78.20
CA TYR A 57 -25.79 -5.61 -78.70
C TYR A 57 -24.97 -6.28 -77.59
N THR A 58 -24.62 -5.55 -76.63
CA THR A 58 -23.82 -6.02 -75.50
C THR A 58 -24.66 -6.20 -74.18
N LEU A 59 -25.95 -5.79 -74.26
CA LEU A 59 -26.88 -5.78 -73.13
C LEU A 59 -26.36 -4.97 -71.90
N GLU A 60 -25.61 -3.94 -72.17
CA GLU A 60 -25.08 -2.99 -71.23
C GLU A 60 -26.09 -1.93 -70.85
N LEU A 61 -26.38 -1.78 -69.61
CA LEU A 61 -27.21 -0.72 -69.06
C LEU A 61 -26.33 0.23 -68.24
N THR A 62 -26.41 1.52 -68.49
CA THR A 62 -25.74 2.53 -67.68
C THR A 62 -26.76 3.55 -67.17
N LEU A 63 -26.82 3.77 -65.89
CA LEU A 63 -27.61 4.82 -65.27
C LEU A 63 -26.64 5.89 -64.74
N TRP A 64 -26.97 7.13 -65.06
CA TRP A 64 -26.16 8.27 -64.63
C TRP A 64 -26.97 9.18 -63.72
N GLY A 65 -26.30 9.67 -62.62
CA GLY A 65 -26.83 10.74 -61.84
C GLY A 65 -28.10 10.42 -61.12
N LEU A 66 -28.14 9.27 -60.38
CA LEU A 66 -29.22 9.05 -59.41
C LEU A 66 -29.06 10.02 -58.25
N ASN A 67 -30.14 10.71 -57.92
CA ASN A 67 -30.25 11.57 -56.76
C ASN A 67 -31.61 11.33 -56.09
N ILE A 68 -31.58 10.95 -54.78
CA ILE A 68 -32.75 10.83 -53.94
C ILE A 68 -32.59 11.72 -52.73
N GLY A 69 -33.38 12.79 -52.65
CA GLY A 69 -33.27 13.85 -51.64
C GLY A 69 -33.43 15.22 -52.24
N THR A 70 -33.27 16.26 -51.48
CA THR A 70 -33.21 17.65 -51.93
C THR A 70 -31.82 17.97 -52.46
N PRO A 71 -31.66 18.80 -53.49
CA PRO A 71 -30.32 19.18 -53.98
C PRO A 71 -29.43 19.73 -52.86
N GLY A 72 -28.24 19.13 -52.70
CA GLY A 72 -27.28 19.44 -51.62
C GLY A 72 -27.53 18.71 -50.30
N GLN A 73 -28.58 17.92 -50.21
CA GLN A 73 -28.92 17.05 -49.07
C GLN A 73 -29.44 15.70 -49.59
N GLU A 74 -28.72 15.14 -50.56
CA GLU A 74 -29.01 13.83 -51.12
C GLU A 74 -28.82 12.75 -50.07
N GLN A 75 -29.85 11.91 -49.88
CA GLN A 75 -29.78 10.75 -48.94
C GLN A 75 -29.19 9.52 -49.64
N ILE A 76 -29.46 9.34 -50.91
CA ILE A 76 -28.82 8.35 -51.78
C ILE A 76 -28.49 9.04 -53.12
N ALA A 77 -27.27 8.91 -53.56
CA ALA A 77 -26.86 9.38 -54.89
C ALA A 77 -25.77 8.49 -55.46
N PHE A 78 -25.60 8.48 -56.75
CA PHE A 78 -24.40 7.93 -57.38
C PHE A 78 -24.15 8.68 -58.72
N GLU A 79 -22.87 8.69 -59.12
CA GLU A 79 -22.50 9.23 -60.42
C GLU A 79 -22.89 8.29 -61.55
N LYS A 80 -22.54 7.00 -61.42
CA LYS A 80 -22.75 5.99 -62.43
C LYS A 80 -23.11 4.62 -61.83
N LEU A 81 -24.15 4.00 -62.35
CA LEU A 81 -24.41 2.56 -62.16
C LEU A 81 -24.35 1.89 -63.54
N TYR A 82 -23.42 0.96 -63.67
CA TYR A 82 -23.25 0.14 -64.86
C TYR A 82 -23.64 -1.29 -64.58
N ALA A 83 -24.39 -1.91 -65.52
CA ALA A 83 -24.74 -3.34 -65.37
C ALA A 83 -24.66 -3.99 -66.76
N ASN A 84 -24.01 -5.13 -66.86
CA ASN A 84 -23.89 -5.90 -68.09
C ASN A 84 -24.64 -7.21 -67.99
N LEU A 85 -25.76 -7.35 -68.62
CA LEU A 85 -26.54 -8.59 -68.70
C LEU A 85 -25.98 -9.51 -69.77
N GLN A 86 -25.83 -10.78 -69.45
CA GLN A 86 -25.34 -11.81 -70.35
C GLN A 86 -26.48 -12.49 -71.11
N PHE A 87 -26.29 -12.79 -72.39
CA PHE A 87 -27.28 -13.49 -73.23
C PHE A 87 -27.60 -14.92 -72.70
N ASP A 88 -26.68 -15.56 -71.98
CA ASP A 88 -26.89 -16.90 -71.50
C ASP A 88 -27.98 -16.98 -70.37
N SER A 89 -28.38 -15.82 -69.84
CA SER A 89 -29.55 -15.73 -68.91
C SER A 89 -30.82 -16.32 -69.49
N LEU A 90 -30.94 -16.31 -70.88
CA LEU A 90 -32.11 -16.88 -71.53
C LEU A 90 -32.24 -18.42 -71.46
N TRP A 91 -31.12 -19.12 -71.26
CA TRP A 91 -31.10 -20.58 -71.25
C TRP A 91 -30.58 -21.18 -69.96
N THR A 92 -29.81 -20.41 -69.15
CA THR A 92 -29.28 -20.87 -67.85
C THR A 92 -30.37 -20.88 -66.77
N ARG A 93 -31.54 -20.25 -67.02
CA ARG A 93 -32.64 -20.08 -66.04
C ARG A 93 -32.20 -19.25 -64.80
N ALA A 94 -31.20 -18.44 -64.95
CA ALA A 94 -30.70 -17.50 -63.94
C ALA A 94 -30.40 -16.16 -64.57
N LEU A 95 -30.72 -15.07 -63.93
CA LEU A 95 -30.27 -13.75 -64.32
C LEU A 95 -28.76 -13.66 -64.19
N HIS A 96 -28.03 -13.62 -65.28
CA HIS A 96 -26.58 -13.57 -65.29
C HIS A 96 -26.10 -12.15 -65.68
N LEU A 97 -25.47 -11.46 -64.75
CA LEU A 97 -24.81 -10.16 -64.94
C LEU A 97 -23.29 -10.35 -64.91
N GLN A 98 -22.59 -9.99 -65.95
CA GLN A 98 -21.14 -10.08 -65.98
C GLN A 98 -20.52 -9.07 -65.03
N ARG A 99 -21.04 -7.85 -64.99
CA ARG A 99 -20.52 -6.77 -64.14
C ARG A 99 -21.64 -5.85 -63.69
N VAL A 100 -21.57 -5.47 -62.39
CA VAL A 100 -22.31 -4.36 -61.82
C VAL A 100 -21.28 -3.41 -61.22
N GLU A 101 -21.19 -2.18 -61.69
CA GLU A 101 -20.25 -1.19 -61.23
C GLU A 101 -21.01 0.02 -60.72
N LEU A 102 -20.71 0.46 -59.50
CA LEU A 102 -21.27 1.62 -58.84
C LEU A 102 -20.13 2.60 -58.54
N LEU A 103 -20.16 3.76 -59.23
CA LEU A 103 -19.14 4.79 -59.10
C LEU A 103 -19.66 5.93 -58.24
N GLN A 104 -18.83 6.32 -57.28
CA GLN A 104 -19.07 7.43 -56.35
C GLN A 104 -20.48 7.39 -55.70
N PRO A 105 -20.92 6.26 -55.14
CA PRO A 105 -22.18 6.26 -54.41
C PRO A 105 -22.04 7.12 -53.17
N LYS A 106 -23.06 7.93 -52.91
CA LYS A 106 -23.24 8.72 -51.67
C LYS A 106 -24.42 8.17 -50.90
N THR A 107 -24.22 7.89 -49.62
CA THR A 107 -25.29 7.38 -48.76
C THR A 107 -25.22 8.08 -47.41
N GLU A 108 -26.34 8.68 -47.01
CA GLU A 108 -26.58 9.25 -45.71
C GLU A 108 -27.36 8.24 -44.86
N LEU A 109 -26.73 7.64 -43.85
CA LEU A 109 -27.37 6.76 -42.87
C LEU A 109 -27.64 7.51 -41.56
N LEU A 110 -28.89 7.76 -41.24
CA LEU A 110 -29.30 8.44 -40.00
C LEU A 110 -30.25 7.58 -39.21
N PHE A 111 -29.84 7.19 -38.00
CA PHE A 111 -30.78 6.70 -36.98
C PHE A 111 -31.27 7.87 -36.12
N ASP A 112 -32.57 8.05 -36.08
CA ASP A 112 -33.22 9.04 -35.24
C ASP A 112 -33.22 8.61 -33.75
N LYS A 113 -33.68 9.48 -32.84
CA LYS A 113 -33.75 9.18 -31.40
C LYS A 113 -34.66 8.01 -31.05
N GLN A 114 -35.59 7.64 -31.97
CA GLN A 114 -36.49 6.50 -31.82
C GLN A 114 -35.92 5.22 -32.46
N GLY A 115 -34.73 5.29 -33.06
CA GLY A 115 -34.07 4.17 -33.72
C GLY A 115 -34.58 3.87 -35.10
N LYS A 116 -35.33 4.78 -35.75
CA LYS A 116 -35.77 4.62 -37.12
C LYS A 116 -34.66 5.07 -38.08
N LEU A 117 -34.41 4.23 -39.08
CA LEU A 117 -33.44 4.52 -40.14
C LEU A 117 -34.09 5.42 -41.17
N ASN A 118 -33.44 6.54 -41.56
CA ASN A 118 -33.91 7.44 -42.61
C ASN A 118 -34.18 6.73 -43.94
N LEU A 119 -33.29 5.81 -44.35
CA LEU A 119 -33.43 5.06 -45.61
C LEU A 119 -34.67 4.18 -45.66
N ALA A 120 -35.09 3.61 -44.47
CA ALA A 120 -36.31 2.83 -44.38
C ALA A 120 -37.58 3.68 -44.61
N GLN A 121 -37.45 5.00 -44.45
CA GLN A 121 -38.57 5.93 -44.66
C GLN A 121 -38.56 6.58 -46.08
N LEU A 122 -37.48 6.32 -46.86
CA LEU A 122 -37.35 6.86 -48.21
C LEU A 122 -38.30 6.20 -49.23
N PHE A 123 -38.72 4.96 -48.94
CA PHE A 123 -39.54 4.20 -49.88
C PHE A 123 -40.80 3.69 -49.18
N THR A 124 -41.94 3.91 -49.86
CA THR A 124 -43.23 3.36 -49.48
C THR A 124 -43.58 2.24 -50.43
N PHE A 125 -43.39 0.98 -50.01
CA PHE A 125 -43.85 -0.17 -50.77
C PHE A 125 -45.28 -0.51 -50.40
N PRO A 126 -46.12 -0.98 -51.35
CA PRO A 126 -47.43 -1.50 -51.03
C PRO A 126 -47.32 -2.64 -50.01
N ALA A 127 -48.20 -2.63 -49.02
CA ALA A 127 -48.23 -3.71 -48.03
C ALA A 127 -48.51 -5.04 -48.77
N SER A 128 -47.59 -5.98 -48.66
CA SER A 128 -47.84 -7.36 -49.13
C SER A 128 -48.93 -7.95 -48.22
N GLU A 129 -50.02 -8.48 -48.80
CA GLU A 129 -50.95 -9.27 -48.02
C GLU A 129 -50.21 -10.45 -47.37
N PRO A 130 -50.44 -10.77 -46.11
CA PRO A 130 -49.77 -11.86 -45.43
C PRO A 130 -50.18 -13.16 -46.14
N VAL A 131 -49.27 -13.74 -46.91
CA VAL A 131 -49.43 -15.05 -47.52
C VAL A 131 -49.38 -16.10 -46.41
N LYS A 132 -50.48 -16.79 -46.16
CA LYS A 132 -50.60 -17.88 -45.21
C LYS A 132 -49.73 -19.07 -45.68
N ASP A 133 -48.80 -19.52 -44.80
CA ASP A 133 -48.19 -20.85 -44.79
C ASP A 133 -47.70 -21.42 -46.14
N GLU A 134 -46.93 -20.67 -46.94
CA GLU A 134 -46.09 -21.29 -47.95
C GLU A 134 -44.68 -21.57 -47.40
N PRO A 135 -44.09 -22.74 -47.76
CA PRO A 135 -42.68 -22.98 -47.44
C PRO A 135 -41.80 -21.88 -48.07
N PRO A 136 -40.66 -21.49 -47.42
CA PRO A 136 -39.81 -20.41 -47.88
C PRO A 136 -39.49 -20.62 -49.37
N SER A 137 -39.89 -19.62 -50.19
CA SER A 137 -39.66 -19.66 -51.65
C SER A 137 -38.16 -19.73 -51.91
N LYS A 138 -37.76 -20.58 -52.87
CA LYS A 138 -36.37 -20.66 -53.29
C LYS A 138 -35.92 -19.26 -53.75
N PRO A 139 -34.69 -18.84 -53.40
CA PRO A 139 -34.18 -17.55 -53.88
C PRO A 139 -34.24 -17.46 -55.41
N PHE A 140 -34.52 -16.24 -55.94
CA PHE A 140 -34.50 -16.00 -57.36
C PHE A 140 -33.12 -16.34 -57.90
N PRO A 141 -33.02 -17.20 -58.99
CA PRO A 141 -31.72 -17.59 -59.55
C PRO A 141 -30.98 -16.42 -60.12
N LEU A 142 -29.89 -15.99 -59.49
CA LEU A 142 -29.07 -14.85 -59.85
C LEU A 142 -27.60 -15.23 -59.86
N ARG A 143 -26.87 -14.81 -60.87
CA ARG A 143 -25.40 -14.87 -60.94
C ARG A 143 -24.86 -13.51 -61.35
N ILE A 144 -23.83 -13.01 -60.64
CA ILE A 144 -23.12 -11.78 -60.97
C ILE A 144 -21.62 -12.06 -60.87
N ASP A 145 -20.92 -11.99 -62.01
CA ASP A 145 -19.48 -12.32 -61.99
C ASP A 145 -18.64 -11.28 -61.29
N GLU A 146 -19.00 -9.99 -61.35
CA GLU A 146 -18.28 -8.92 -60.66
C GLU A 146 -19.24 -7.80 -60.23
N ILE A 147 -19.22 -7.47 -58.94
CA ILE A 147 -19.82 -6.27 -58.39
C ILE A 147 -18.69 -5.39 -57.90
N LYS A 148 -18.60 -4.15 -58.37
CA LYS A 148 -17.60 -3.17 -57.98
C LYS A 148 -18.25 -1.87 -57.53
N LEU A 149 -17.85 -1.41 -56.38
CA LEU A 149 -18.16 -0.10 -55.87
C LEU A 149 -16.84 0.65 -55.70
N ALA A 150 -16.72 1.80 -56.31
CA ALA A 150 -15.51 2.60 -56.29
C ALA A 150 -15.78 4.01 -55.75
N ASP A 151 -14.86 4.48 -54.93
CA ASP A 151 -14.86 5.83 -54.34
C ASP A 151 -16.18 6.18 -53.64
N GLY A 152 -16.76 5.22 -52.90
CA GLY A 152 -18.01 5.44 -52.18
C GLY A 152 -17.85 6.41 -51.02
N TYR A 153 -18.92 7.15 -50.78
CA TYR A 153 -19.07 8.08 -49.65
C TYR A 153 -20.22 7.60 -48.77
N LEU A 154 -19.92 7.33 -47.52
CA LEU A 154 -20.89 6.93 -46.51
C LEU A 154 -20.79 7.88 -45.30
N HIS A 155 -21.86 8.65 -45.08
CA HIS A 155 -22.03 9.48 -43.92
C HIS A 155 -23.00 8.79 -42.97
N PHE A 156 -22.50 8.38 -41.85
CA PHE A 156 -23.28 7.70 -40.82
C PHE A 156 -23.52 8.61 -39.61
N ARG A 157 -24.77 8.72 -39.18
CA ARG A 157 -25.17 9.45 -37.98
C ARG A 157 -26.12 8.60 -37.16
N ASP A 158 -25.83 8.49 -35.83
CA ASP A 158 -26.71 7.82 -34.88
C ASP A 158 -27.05 8.79 -33.75
N LEU A 159 -28.34 9.14 -33.61
CA LEU A 159 -28.82 10.07 -32.58
C LEU A 159 -29.39 9.35 -31.33
N ARG A 160 -29.30 8.01 -31.24
CA ARG A 160 -29.79 7.22 -30.12
C ARG A 160 -28.95 7.39 -28.84
N PRO A 161 -27.60 7.39 -28.92
CA PRO A 161 -26.77 7.62 -27.74
C PRO A 161 -26.96 9.04 -27.20
N SER A 162 -26.65 9.25 -25.92
CA SER A 162 -26.69 10.57 -25.26
C SER A 162 -25.82 11.62 -25.97
N GLU A 163 -24.74 11.17 -26.55
CA GLU A 163 -23.89 11.93 -27.46
C GLU A 163 -24.01 11.33 -28.86
N PRO A 164 -24.49 12.14 -29.87
CA PRO A 164 -24.64 11.66 -31.24
C PRO A 164 -23.32 11.13 -31.81
N ILE A 165 -23.42 10.01 -32.53
CA ILE A 165 -22.28 9.45 -33.25
C ILE A 165 -22.33 9.89 -34.66
N GLU A 166 -21.21 10.34 -35.19
CA GLU A 166 -21.06 10.76 -36.57
C GLU A 166 -19.71 10.31 -37.12
N PHE A 167 -19.70 9.61 -38.24
CA PHE A 167 -18.47 9.27 -38.92
C PHE A 167 -18.70 9.22 -40.45
N LEU A 168 -17.63 9.50 -41.13
CA LEU A 168 -17.58 9.66 -42.56
C LEU A 168 -16.56 8.69 -43.14
N TYR A 169 -17.00 7.84 -44.09
CA TYR A 169 -16.13 7.05 -44.92
C TYR A 169 -16.19 7.66 -46.35
N ASP A 170 -15.08 8.24 -46.83
CA ASP A 170 -15.03 8.99 -48.09
C ASP A 170 -14.30 8.24 -49.23
N LYS A 171 -13.75 7.06 -48.93
CA LYS A 171 -13.05 6.20 -49.90
C LYS A 171 -13.43 4.75 -49.71
N LEU A 172 -14.72 4.46 -49.79
CA LEU A 172 -15.21 3.11 -49.65
C LEU A 172 -15.07 2.40 -50.99
N ASN A 173 -14.28 1.33 -51.02
CA ASN A 173 -14.12 0.47 -52.19
C ASN A 173 -14.56 -0.95 -51.76
N PHE A 174 -15.40 -1.52 -52.59
CA PHE A 174 -15.95 -2.83 -52.42
C PHE A 174 -15.91 -3.61 -53.72
N GLU A 175 -15.43 -4.81 -53.71
CA GLU A 175 -15.41 -5.74 -54.82
C GLU A 175 -15.94 -7.08 -54.36
N LEU A 176 -16.90 -7.62 -55.12
CA LEU A 176 -17.47 -8.95 -54.92
C LEU A 176 -17.48 -9.67 -56.25
N LYS A 177 -16.86 -10.87 -56.29
CA LYS A 177 -16.77 -11.67 -57.51
C LYS A 177 -17.56 -12.97 -57.36
N ASN A 178 -18.13 -13.43 -58.45
CA ASN A 178 -18.83 -14.70 -58.55
C ASN A 178 -20.04 -14.83 -57.56
N LEU A 179 -20.76 -13.73 -57.30
CA LEU A 179 -21.98 -13.81 -56.50
C LEU A 179 -23.03 -14.66 -57.16
N SER A 180 -23.51 -15.69 -56.46
CA SER A 180 -24.58 -16.55 -56.96
C SER A 180 -25.58 -16.87 -55.84
N THR A 181 -26.84 -17.02 -56.19
CA THR A 181 -27.89 -17.55 -55.33
C THR A 181 -28.09 -19.06 -55.57
N LEU A 182 -27.29 -19.65 -56.46
CA LEU A 182 -27.30 -21.10 -56.68
C LEU A 182 -26.62 -21.80 -55.53
N PRO A 183 -27.09 -22.98 -55.12
CA PRO A 183 -26.52 -23.71 -54.01
C PRO A 183 -25.03 -24.03 -54.20
N GLU A 184 -24.24 -23.90 -53.12
CA GLU A 184 -22.79 -24.19 -53.02
C GLU A 184 -21.86 -23.29 -53.83
N ASP A 185 -22.34 -22.22 -54.45
CA ASP A 185 -21.51 -21.22 -55.07
C ASP A 185 -20.97 -20.21 -54.01
N ASN A 186 -19.69 -19.81 -54.10
CA ASN A 186 -19.08 -18.84 -53.23
C ASN A 186 -18.66 -17.56 -54.04
N ALA A 187 -18.95 -16.44 -53.46
CA ALA A 187 -18.49 -15.14 -54.00
C ALA A 187 -17.22 -14.68 -53.23
N ASP A 188 -16.21 -14.24 -53.95
CA ASP A 188 -15.03 -13.58 -53.41
C ASP A 188 -15.34 -12.12 -53.11
N MET A 189 -15.09 -11.68 -51.88
CA MET A 189 -15.40 -10.35 -51.39
C MET A 189 -14.16 -9.59 -50.99
N THR A 190 -14.04 -8.35 -51.39
CA THR A 190 -13.05 -7.40 -50.91
C THR A 190 -13.74 -6.08 -50.58
N LEU A 191 -13.60 -5.60 -49.36
CA LEU A 191 -14.05 -4.29 -48.89
C LEU A 191 -12.86 -3.53 -48.34
N VAL A 192 -12.63 -2.33 -48.85
CA VAL A 192 -11.67 -1.38 -48.31
C VAL A 192 -12.40 -0.09 -48.04
N ALA A 193 -12.37 0.38 -46.81
CA ALA A 193 -12.99 1.63 -46.40
C ALA A 193 -12.00 2.46 -45.60
N ALA A 194 -11.75 3.69 -46.06
CA ALA A 194 -11.00 4.68 -45.27
C ALA A 194 -11.97 5.50 -44.44
N GLY A 195 -11.77 5.50 -43.14
CA GLY A 195 -12.57 6.26 -42.18
C GLY A 195 -11.99 7.62 -41.87
N PRO A 196 -12.69 8.42 -41.05
CA PRO A 196 -12.21 9.72 -40.62
C PRO A 196 -10.92 9.54 -39.79
N ASP A 197 -10.08 10.55 -39.77
CA ASP A 197 -8.81 10.57 -39.04
C ASP A 197 -7.81 9.45 -39.37
N GLY A 198 -7.90 8.86 -40.57
CA GLY A 198 -6.94 7.89 -41.09
C GLY A 198 -7.19 6.44 -40.74
N GLY A 199 -8.26 6.11 -40.04
CA GLY A 199 -8.64 4.71 -39.75
C GLY A 199 -9.06 3.97 -41.03
N GLN A 200 -8.69 2.69 -41.18
CA GLN A 200 -9.00 1.86 -42.34
C GLN A 200 -9.58 0.52 -41.94
N ILE A 201 -10.55 0.04 -42.68
CA ILE A 201 -11.13 -1.28 -42.64
C ILE A 201 -10.78 -2.02 -43.93
N ASP A 202 -10.12 -3.16 -43.80
CA ASP A 202 -9.87 -4.10 -44.87
C ASP A 202 -10.60 -5.41 -44.54
N TRP A 203 -11.50 -5.82 -45.40
CA TRP A 203 -12.27 -7.03 -45.26
C TRP A 203 -12.20 -7.88 -46.54
N VAL A 204 -11.55 -9.02 -46.47
CA VAL A 204 -11.36 -9.93 -47.60
C VAL A 204 -11.89 -11.32 -47.19
N GLY A 205 -12.71 -11.89 -48.05
CA GLY A 205 -13.27 -13.20 -47.74
C GLY A 205 -14.11 -13.80 -48.85
N ARG A 206 -14.82 -14.86 -48.50
CA ARG A 206 -15.79 -15.51 -49.34
C ARG A 206 -17.16 -15.51 -48.69
N ILE A 207 -18.20 -15.41 -49.47
CA ILE A 207 -19.58 -15.43 -48.99
C ILE A 207 -20.42 -16.36 -49.89
N SER A 208 -21.20 -17.25 -49.30
CA SER A 208 -22.27 -17.99 -49.96
C SER A 208 -23.62 -17.47 -49.48
N ILE A 209 -24.58 -17.37 -50.39
CA ILE A 209 -25.94 -16.96 -50.05
C ILE A 209 -26.82 -18.17 -49.74
N VAL A 210 -26.52 -19.34 -50.30
CA VAL A 210 -27.30 -20.55 -50.12
C VAL A 210 -26.40 -21.77 -49.95
N PRO A 211 -26.14 -22.20 -48.70
CA PRO A 211 -26.56 -21.60 -47.43
C PRO A 211 -25.80 -20.30 -47.16
N ILE A 212 -26.32 -19.49 -46.20
CA ILE A 212 -25.62 -18.25 -45.82
C ILE A 212 -24.41 -18.63 -44.97
N THR A 213 -23.24 -18.55 -45.60
CA THR A 213 -21.93 -18.77 -44.96
C THR A 213 -20.94 -17.71 -45.42
N SER A 214 -19.98 -17.41 -44.57
CA SER A 214 -18.90 -16.52 -44.93
C SER A 214 -17.62 -16.89 -44.20
N GLU A 215 -16.50 -16.79 -44.88
CA GLU A 215 -15.16 -16.96 -44.28
C GLU A 215 -14.21 -15.91 -44.84
N GLY A 216 -13.24 -15.48 -44.06
CA GLY A 216 -12.30 -14.47 -44.52
C GLY A 216 -11.44 -13.87 -43.41
N THR A 217 -10.89 -12.70 -43.74
CA THR A 217 -10.11 -11.89 -42.81
C THR A 217 -10.67 -10.50 -42.71
N LEU A 218 -10.78 -10.01 -41.48
CA LEU A 218 -11.15 -8.64 -41.17
C LEU A 218 -9.98 -7.95 -40.48
N LYS A 219 -9.58 -6.79 -40.99
CA LYS A 219 -8.51 -5.97 -40.40
C LYS A 219 -9.00 -4.54 -40.22
N VAL A 220 -8.76 -3.98 -39.05
CA VAL A 220 -8.99 -2.56 -38.74
C VAL A 220 -7.65 -1.97 -38.35
N THR A 221 -7.26 -0.88 -39.01
CA THR A 221 -6.02 -0.16 -38.75
C THR A 221 -6.33 1.25 -38.27
N ASP A 222 -5.63 1.72 -37.22
CA ASP A 222 -5.77 3.06 -36.65
C ASP A 222 -7.21 3.48 -36.31
N GLY A 223 -8.04 2.51 -35.91
CA GLY A 223 -9.42 2.74 -35.50
C GLY A 223 -9.49 3.64 -34.27
N LYS A 224 -10.04 4.84 -34.40
CA LYS A 224 -10.18 5.79 -33.29
C LYS A 224 -11.34 5.39 -32.38
N MET A 225 -11.03 4.92 -31.19
CA MET A 225 -12.05 4.46 -30.21
C MET A 225 -13.03 5.58 -29.81
N LYS A 226 -12.63 6.85 -29.91
CA LYS A 226 -13.51 8.01 -29.64
C LYS A 226 -14.76 8.00 -30.51
N LEU A 227 -14.69 7.50 -31.74
CA LEU A 227 -15.81 7.43 -32.65
C LEU A 227 -16.90 6.47 -32.14
N TRP A 228 -16.50 5.43 -31.47
CA TRP A 228 -17.41 4.37 -30.95
C TRP A 228 -17.75 4.53 -29.48
N TRP A 229 -17.03 5.44 -28.77
CA TRP A 229 -17.19 5.64 -27.33
C TRP A 229 -18.60 6.03 -26.88
N PRO A 230 -19.37 6.83 -27.63
CA PRO A 230 -20.72 7.18 -27.23
C PRO A 230 -21.66 5.98 -27.04
N TYR A 231 -21.45 4.87 -27.74
CA TYR A 231 -22.19 3.62 -27.48
C TYR A 231 -21.89 2.98 -26.13
N VAL A 232 -20.67 3.20 -25.60
CA VAL A 232 -20.20 2.63 -24.34
C VAL A 232 -20.46 3.59 -23.17
N ARG A 233 -20.43 4.88 -23.44
CA ARG A 233 -20.52 5.96 -22.45
C ARG A 233 -21.83 5.93 -21.64
N ASP A 234 -22.95 5.58 -22.26
CA ASP A 234 -24.25 5.53 -21.56
C ASP A 234 -24.30 4.35 -20.55
N ALA A 235 -23.53 3.31 -20.79
CA ALA A 235 -23.39 2.16 -19.89
C ALA A 235 -22.24 2.35 -18.87
N LEU A 236 -21.16 3.06 -19.25
CA LEU A 236 -19.99 3.29 -18.42
C LEU A 236 -19.82 4.80 -18.20
N PRO A 237 -19.97 5.32 -16.98
CA PRO A 237 -19.87 6.74 -16.67
C PRO A 237 -18.40 7.21 -16.67
N LEU A 238 -17.68 6.96 -17.77
CA LEU A 238 -16.26 7.29 -17.94
C LEU A 238 -16.06 8.12 -19.19
N ALA A 239 -15.05 8.97 -19.19
CA ALA A 239 -14.65 9.77 -20.35
C ALA A 239 -13.41 9.15 -21.01
N LEU A 240 -13.52 8.77 -22.28
CA LEU A 240 -12.38 8.32 -23.07
C LEU A 240 -11.53 9.54 -23.45
N GLN A 241 -10.28 9.56 -22.99
CA GLN A 241 -9.33 10.61 -23.33
C GLN A 241 -8.65 10.31 -24.67
N ASP A 242 -8.19 9.08 -24.84
CA ASP A 242 -7.48 8.61 -26.03
C ASP A 242 -7.70 7.11 -26.22
N GLY A 243 -7.59 6.62 -27.46
CA GLY A 243 -7.70 5.22 -27.76
C GLY A 243 -7.57 4.95 -29.25
N VAL A 244 -6.54 4.18 -29.62
CA VAL A 244 -6.34 3.71 -31.01
C VAL A 244 -6.33 2.19 -30.98
N LEU A 245 -7.21 1.59 -31.78
CA LEU A 245 -7.38 0.16 -31.92
C LEU A 245 -6.87 -0.32 -33.26
N ASN A 246 -5.99 -1.30 -33.28
CA ASN A 246 -5.71 -2.13 -34.45
C ASN A 246 -6.22 -3.54 -34.15
N PHE A 247 -6.90 -4.13 -35.10
CA PHE A 247 -7.56 -5.41 -34.97
C PHE A 247 -7.42 -6.23 -36.26
N SER A 248 -7.16 -7.51 -36.12
CA SER A 248 -7.12 -8.44 -37.25
C SER A 248 -7.58 -9.81 -36.82
N THR A 249 -8.44 -10.44 -37.63
CA THR A 249 -8.89 -11.81 -37.36
C THR A 249 -9.26 -12.50 -38.66
N ALA A 250 -9.04 -13.79 -38.73
CA ALA A 250 -9.75 -14.65 -39.63
C ALA A 250 -11.05 -15.12 -38.99
N TYR A 251 -12.11 -15.24 -39.80
CA TYR A 251 -13.42 -15.64 -39.30
C TYR A 251 -14.04 -16.71 -40.17
N THR A 252 -14.89 -17.54 -39.58
CA THR A 252 -15.85 -18.40 -40.26
C THR A 252 -17.23 -18.19 -39.62
N LEU A 253 -18.20 -17.88 -40.45
CA LEU A 253 -19.59 -17.64 -40.08
C LEU A 253 -20.50 -18.61 -40.84
N ASP A 254 -21.35 -19.34 -40.12
CA ASP A 254 -22.40 -20.19 -40.68
C ASP A 254 -23.73 -19.81 -40.03
N LEU A 255 -24.69 -19.40 -40.86
CA LEU A 255 -26.05 -19.05 -40.45
C LEU A 255 -27.09 -20.02 -40.99
N SER A 256 -26.66 -21.20 -41.54
CA SER A 256 -27.56 -22.18 -42.15
C SER A 256 -28.51 -22.85 -41.11
N LYS A 257 -28.15 -22.95 -39.90
CA LYS A 257 -28.95 -23.56 -38.77
C LYS A 257 -28.97 -22.68 -37.55
N GLU A 258 -28.00 -22.85 -36.65
CA GLU A 258 -27.73 -21.96 -35.51
C GLU A 258 -26.54 -21.05 -35.88
N THR A 259 -26.48 -19.86 -35.31
CA THR A 259 -25.37 -18.95 -35.58
C THR A 259 -24.06 -19.53 -35.09
N GLU A 260 -23.22 -20.00 -35.98
CA GLU A 260 -21.86 -20.46 -35.68
C GLU A 260 -20.87 -19.40 -36.17
N LEU A 261 -20.27 -18.67 -35.25
CA LEU A 261 -19.20 -17.73 -35.53
C LEU A 261 -17.94 -18.17 -34.81
N LYS A 262 -16.89 -18.34 -35.58
CA LYS A 262 -15.56 -18.66 -35.07
C LYS A 262 -14.56 -17.63 -35.58
N LEU A 263 -13.84 -17.00 -34.64
CA LEU A 263 -12.71 -16.12 -34.94
C LEU A 263 -11.43 -16.89 -34.66
N THR A 264 -10.47 -16.79 -35.57
CA THR A 264 -9.17 -17.47 -35.45
C THR A 264 -8.05 -16.48 -35.72
N ASN A 265 -6.86 -16.73 -35.15
CA ASN A 265 -5.70 -15.84 -35.28
C ASN A 265 -6.02 -14.38 -34.98
N LEU A 266 -7.01 -14.17 -34.08
CA LEU A 266 -7.37 -12.82 -33.68
C LEU A 266 -6.19 -12.18 -32.99
N SER A 267 -5.84 -11.00 -33.48
CA SER A 267 -4.89 -10.07 -32.87
C SER A 267 -5.54 -8.71 -32.71
N ALA A 268 -5.31 -8.10 -31.57
CA ALA A 268 -5.78 -6.76 -31.26
C ALA A 268 -4.70 -5.99 -30.53
N SER A 269 -4.49 -4.74 -30.89
CA SER A 269 -3.62 -3.84 -30.15
C SER A 269 -4.31 -2.54 -29.86
N VAL A 270 -4.15 -2.04 -28.65
CA VAL A 270 -4.65 -0.75 -28.21
C VAL A 270 -3.46 0.07 -27.72
N ALA A 271 -3.19 1.22 -28.38
CA ALA A 271 -2.07 2.09 -28.04
C ALA A 271 -2.19 3.47 -28.69
N PRO A 272 -2.18 4.58 -27.91
CA PRO A 272 -2.39 4.63 -26.46
C PRO A 272 -3.86 4.46 -26.05
N PHE A 273 -4.12 4.34 -24.73
CA PHE A 273 -5.48 4.30 -24.19
C PHE A 273 -5.57 5.06 -22.87
N GLY A 274 -6.61 5.88 -22.72
CA GLY A 274 -6.80 6.69 -21.52
C GLY A 274 -8.26 6.85 -21.14
N LEU A 275 -8.57 6.66 -19.86
CA LEU A 275 -9.90 6.89 -19.27
C LEU A 275 -9.81 7.85 -18.11
N ASN A 276 -10.75 8.80 -18.08
CA ASN A 276 -10.94 9.71 -16.96
C ASN A 276 -12.30 9.46 -16.29
N ALA A 277 -12.38 9.79 -15.01
CA ALA A 277 -13.65 9.90 -14.31
C ALA A 277 -14.47 11.08 -14.86
N PRO A 278 -15.79 11.16 -14.57
CA PRO A 278 -16.64 12.26 -15.02
C PRO A 278 -16.18 13.65 -14.53
N ASP A 279 -15.46 13.70 -13.42
CA ASP A 279 -14.86 14.92 -12.85
C ASP A 279 -13.52 15.31 -13.49
N GLY A 280 -13.06 14.57 -14.50
CA GLY A 280 -11.82 14.82 -15.23
C GLY A 280 -10.58 14.18 -14.62
N ARG A 281 -10.66 13.54 -13.44
CA ARG A 281 -9.53 12.80 -12.84
C ARG A 281 -9.09 11.65 -13.75
N PRO A 282 -7.78 11.43 -13.92
CA PRO A 282 -7.30 10.25 -14.61
C PRO A 282 -7.63 8.99 -13.77
N LEU A 283 -8.13 7.96 -14.42
CA LEU A 283 -8.36 6.64 -13.82
C LEU A 283 -7.44 5.58 -14.39
N VAL A 284 -7.25 5.62 -15.71
CA VAL A 284 -6.42 4.64 -16.42
C VAL A 284 -5.66 5.36 -17.53
N ARG A 285 -4.39 5.11 -17.63
CA ARG A 285 -3.53 5.40 -18.76
C ARG A 285 -2.76 4.16 -19.14
N LEU A 286 -2.81 3.77 -20.38
CA LEU A 286 -2.16 2.57 -20.86
C LEU A 286 -1.34 2.93 -22.10
N LYS A 287 -0.07 2.57 -22.10
CA LYS A 287 0.80 2.82 -23.25
C LYS A 287 0.49 1.86 -24.39
N ARG A 288 0.36 0.57 -24.07
CA ARG A 288 0.11 -0.45 -25.09
C ARG A 288 -0.46 -1.74 -24.47
N LEU A 289 -1.43 -2.32 -25.15
CA LEU A 289 -1.97 -3.65 -24.95
C LEU A 289 -1.98 -4.39 -26.27
N ASP A 290 -1.38 -5.55 -26.33
CA ASP A 290 -1.41 -6.46 -27.48
C ASP A 290 -2.02 -7.80 -27.02
N VAL A 291 -3.00 -8.25 -27.77
CA VAL A 291 -3.62 -9.58 -27.63
C VAL A 291 -3.39 -10.31 -28.96
N SER A 292 -2.92 -11.53 -28.93
CA SER A 292 -2.64 -12.28 -30.14
C SER A 292 -2.85 -13.80 -29.97
N GLU A 293 -2.84 -14.51 -31.08
CA GLU A 293 -3.06 -15.97 -31.13
C GLU A 293 -4.40 -16.37 -30.47
N THR A 294 -5.41 -15.51 -30.64
CA THR A 294 -6.72 -15.69 -29.96
C THR A 294 -7.70 -16.42 -30.87
N THR A 295 -8.48 -17.30 -30.27
CA THR A 295 -9.60 -17.97 -30.93
C THR A 295 -10.86 -17.74 -30.11
N VAL A 296 -11.94 -17.37 -30.76
CA VAL A 296 -13.28 -17.21 -30.17
C VAL A 296 -14.24 -18.14 -30.90
N ASP A 297 -14.92 -18.97 -30.16
CA ASP A 297 -15.98 -19.87 -30.64
C ASP A 297 -17.29 -19.50 -29.95
N LEU A 298 -18.17 -18.83 -30.70
CA LEU A 298 -19.43 -18.31 -30.15
C LEU A 298 -20.38 -19.44 -29.77
N ALA A 299 -20.47 -20.46 -30.63
CA ALA A 299 -21.38 -21.61 -30.41
C ALA A 299 -21.00 -22.42 -29.17
N ARG A 300 -19.70 -22.55 -28.92
CA ARG A 300 -19.19 -23.23 -27.74
C ARG A 300 -19.02 -22.34 -26.52
N GLN A 301 -19.17 -21.03 -26.66
CA GLN A 301 -18.91 -20.02 -25.64
C GLN A 301 -17.49 -20.14 -25.06
N HIS A 302 -16.52 -20.31 -25.96
CA HIS A 302 -15.12 -20.53 -25.63
C HIS A 302 -14.21 -19.45 -26.22
N VAL A 303 -13.38 -18.86 -25.36
CA VAL A 303 -12.34 -17.89 -25.74
C VAL A 303 -10.99 -18.43 -25.29
N ASN A 304 -10.09 -18.65 -26.23
CA ASN A 304 -8.72 -19.08 -25.97
C ASN A 304 -7.75 -17.98 -26.45
N VAL A 305 -7.13 -17.31 -25.50
CA VAL A 305 -6.14 -16.24 -25.75
C VAL A 305 -4.74 -16.82 -25.64
N GLY A 306 -3.99 -16.84 -26.73
CA GLY A 306 -2.62 -17.36 -26.73
C GLY A 306 -1.68 -16.44 -25.96
N LYS A 307 -1.68 -15.15 -26.30
CA LYS A 307 -0.76 -14.17 -25.67
C LYS A 307 -1.46 -12.85 -25.37
N ILE A 308 -1.22 -12.35 -24.16
CA ILE A 308 -1.50 -10.97 -23.77
C ILE A 308 -0.18 -10.32 -23.39
N ARG A 309 0.13 -9.19 -24.01
CA ARG A 309 1.29 -8.36 -23.72
C ARG A 309 0.81 -6.96 -23.44
N SER A 310 1.03 -6.49 -22.23
CA SER A 310 0.63 -5.14 -21.86
C SER A 310 1.75 -4.40 -21.16
N GLN A 311 1.89 -3.13 -21.46
CA GLN A 311 2.99 -2.32 -20.97
C GLN A 311 2.53 -0.91 -20.58
N GLY A 312 3.03 -0.47 -19.41
CA GLY A 312 2.91 0.93 -19.00
C GLY A 312 1.49 1.35 -18.67
N LEU A 313 0.74 0.49 -17.94
CA LEU A 313 -0.50 0.91 -17.31
C LEU A 313 -0.19 1.78 -16.09
N GLU A 314 -0.86 2.91 -16.00
CA GLU A 314 -0.92 3.77 -14.83
C GLU A 314 -2.39 3.91 -14.41
N THR A 315 -2.69 3.63 -13.15
CA THR A 315 -4.07 3.68 -12.63
C THR A 315 -4.13 4.26 -11.24
N TRP A 316 -5.22 4.92 -10.94
CA TRP A 316 -5.49 5.59 -9.67
C TRP A 316 -6.72 4.97 -9.03
N ALA A 317 -6.62 4.65 -7.75
CA ALA A 317 -7.73 4.15 -6.94
C ALA A 317 -7.68 4.75 -5.54
N ALA A 318 -8.82 5.10 -4.99
CA ALA A 318 -8.93 5.61 -3.65
C ALA A 318 -9.99 4.84 -2.84
N ARG A 319 -9.64 4.49 -1.62
CA ARG A 319 -10.61 4.08 -0.61
C ARG A 319 -11.04 5.31 0.15
N GLU A 320 -12.31 5.67 0.01
CA GLU A 320 -12.87 6.87 0.61
C GLU A 320 -13.12 6.72 2.12
N ALA A 321 -13.40 7.83 2.81
CA ALA A 321 -13.60 7.83 4.26
C ALA A 321 -14.74 6.92 4.75
N ASP A 322 -15.72 6.62 3.88
CA ASP A 322 -16.81 5.67 4.15
C ASP A 322 -16.40 4.19 3.95
N GLY A 323 -15.14 3.94 3.61
CA GLY A 323 -14.58 2.61 3.39
C GLY A 323 -14.84 2.01 2.01
N GLN A 324 -15.60 2.69 1.12
CA GLN A 324 -15.86 2.23 -0.24
C GLN A 324 -14.75 2.66 -1.20
N LEU A 325 -14.50 1.86 -2.23
CA LEU A 325 -13.60 2.26 -3.30
C LEU A 325 -14.29 3.29 -4.21
N ASP A 326 -13.56 4.31 -4.64
CA ASP A 326 -14.02 5.32 -5.58
C ASP A 326 -14.50 4.69 -6.90
N TRP A 327 -13.84 3.61 -7.37
CA TRP A 327 -14.28 2.81 -8.51
C TRP A 327 -15.66 2.17 -8.29
N GLN A 328 -15.96 1.65 -7.10
CA GLN A 328 -17.28 1.09 -6.78
C GLN A 328 -18.38 2.16 -6.87
N LYS A 329 -18.08 3.38 -6.40
CA LYS A 329 -19.02 4.52 -6.50
C LYS A 329 -19.31 4.93 -7.93
N LEU A 330 -18.32 4.86 -8.82
CA LEU A 330 -18.51 5.16 -10.24
C LEU A 330 -19.46 4.19 -10.93
N PHE A 331 -19.46 2.92 -10.53
CA PHE A 331 -20.30 1.87 -11.11
C PHE A 331 -21.56 1.54 -10.30
N ALA A 332 -21.74 2.18 -9.13
CA ALA A 332 -22.99 2.04 -8.40
C ALA A 332 -24.15 2.58 -9.25
N SER A 333 -25.12 1.76 -9.54
CA SER A 333 -26.29 2.13 -10.32
C SER A 333 -26.88 3.44 -9.77
N LYS A 334 -27.12 4.44 -10.61
CA LYS A 334 -27.94 5.60 -10.22
C LYS A 334 -29.24 5.05 -9.66
N PRO A 335 -29.71 5.50 -8.47
CA PRO A 335 -30.98 5.08 -7.95
C PRO A 335 -32.02 5.34 -9.04
N GLY A 336 -32.68 4.29 -9.47
CA GLY A 336 -33.73 4.38 -10.49
C GLY A 336 -34.69 5.50 -10.14
N LYS A 337 -35.14 6.24 -11.15
CA LYS A 337 -36.17 7.28 -11.04
C LYS A 337 -37.17 6.89 -9.98
N PRO A 338 -37.50 7.76 -9.00
CA PRO A 338 -38.45 7.41 -7.95
C PRO A 338 -39.74 6.91 -8.60
N ALA A 339 -40.16 5.71 -8.29
CA ALA A 339 -41.51 5.26 -8.60
C ALA A 339 -42.47 6.27 -8.04
N ALA A 340 -43.50 6.65 -8.84
CA ALA A 340 -44.52 7.59 -8.44
C ALA A 340 -45.06 7.24 -7.04
N PRO A 341 -45.36 8.23 -6.18
CA PRO A 341 -45.71 7.97 -4.80
C PRO A 341 -46.94 7.06 -4.72
N GLN A 342 -46.71 5.85 -4.21
CA GLN A 342 -47.84 4.99 -3.78
C GLN A 342 -48.49 5.67 -2.58
N LYS A 343 -49.82 5.87 -2.67
CA LYS A 343 -50.66 6.36 -1.58
C LYS A 343 -50.46 5.46 -0.34
N PRO A 344 -50.48 6.05 0.86
CA PRO A 344 -50.35 5.27 2.09
C PRO A 344 -51.50 4.27 2.24
N PRO A 345 -51.22 3.07 2.77
CA PRO A 345 -52.30 2.12 3.07
C PRO A 345 -53.11 2.63 4.24
N VAL A 346 -54.42 2.65 4.04
CA VAL A 346 -55.41 2.87 5.06
C VAL A 346 -55.49 1.62 5.94
N ASP A 347 -55.41 1.79 7.25
CA ASP A 347 -55.63 0.75 8.25
C ASP A 347 -56.99 0.06 8.05
N GLU A 348 -56.97 -1.25 7.89
CA GLU A 348 -58.11 -2.08 8.10
C GLU A 348 -57.81 -3.33 8.91
N LYS A 349 -58.65 -3.52 9.92
CA LYS A 349 -58.56 -4.48 11.01
C LYS A 349 -58.66 -5.93 10.56
N ALA A 350 -58.07 -6.77 11.35
CA ALA A 350 -58.12 -8.21 11.42
C ALA A 350 -59.46 -8.91 11.06
N ALA A 351 -59.39 -9.94 10.25
CA ALA A 351 -60.33 -11.10 10.27
C ALA A 351 -59.61 -12.35 9.77
N GLU A 352 -59.95 -13.45 10.42
CA GLU A 352 -59.44 -14.81 10.36
C GLU A 352 -59.57 -15.53 9.01
N PRO A 353 -58.87 -16.68 8.82
CA PRO A 353 -58.60 -17.31 7.53
C PRO A 353 -59.69 -18.33 7.09
N ALA A 354 -59.94 -18.42 5.79
CA ALA A 354 -60.67 -19.53 5.16
C ALA A 354 -60.12 -19.78 3.73
N PRO A 355 -60.36 -20.93 3.09
CA PRO A 355 -59.34 -21.80 2.56
C PRO A 355 -59.06 -21.67 1.05
N VAL A 356 -57.97 -22.29 0.67
CA VAL A 356 -57.36 -22.48 -0.65
C VAL A 356 -58.35 -22.90 -1.73
N THR A 357 -58.37 -22.19 -2.86
CA THR A 357 -58.72 -22.75 -4.16
C THR A 357 -57.74 -22.23 -5.24
N ASP A 358 -57.16 -23.23 -5.93
CA ASP A 358 -56.31 -23.07 -7.10
C ASP A 358 -56.96 -22.21 -8.20
N ALA A 359 -56.19 -21.23 -8.68
CA ALA A 359 -56.40 -20.67 -10.01
C ALA A 359 -55.04 -20.36 -10.65
N SER A 360 -54.58 -21.27 -11.47
CA SER A 360 -53.45 -21.15 -12.40
C SER A 360 -53.56 -19.90 -13.28
N ALA A 361 -52.74 -18.93 -13.04
CA ALA A 361 -52.37 -17.96 -14.07
C ALA A 361 -51.02 -18.41 -14.66
N LYS A 362 -51.10 -19.00 -15.84
CA LYS A 362 -49.93 -19.29 -16.71
C LYS A 362 -49.17 -17.98 -17.00
N ALA A 363 -48.14 -17.74 -16.24
CA ALA A 363 -47.01 -16.94 -16.73
C ALA A 363 -46.20 -17.89 -17.60
N THR A 364 -46.13 -17.62 -18.90
CA THR A 364 -45.23 -18.29 -19.85
C THR A 364 -43.80 -18.06 -19.39
N ALA A 365 -43.32 -18.96 -18.56
CA ALA A 365 -41.88 -19.09 -18.32
C ALA A 365 -41.27 -19.65 -19.60
N SER A 366 -40.57 -18.83 -20.34
CA SER A 366 -39.62 -19.25 -21.36
C SER A 366 -38.70 -20.25 -20.67
N SER A 367 -38.79 -21.51 -21.05
CA SER A 367 -37.88 -22.58 -20.63
C SER A 367 -36.52 -22.36 -21.33
N GLY A 368 -35.78 -21.36 -20.86
CA GLY A 368 -34.39 -21.23 -21.21
C GLY A 368 -33.61 -22.30 -20.48
N LYS A 369 -33.00 -23.23 -21.19
CA LYS A 369 -31.87 -24.04 -20.66
C LYS A 369 -30.92 -23.09 -19.96
N PRO A 370 -30.37 -23.41 -18.77
CA PRO A 370 -29.41 -22.57 -18.11
C PRO A 370 -28.28 -22.24 -19.11
N ALA A 371 -28.02 -20.95 -19.33
CA ALA A 371 -27.01 -20.52 -20.27
C ALA A 371 -25.68 -21.13 -19.85
N LYS A 372 -25.04 -21.85 -20.75
CA LYS A 372 -23.71 -22.43 -20.52
C LYS A 372 -22.73 -21.28 -20.20
N PRO A 373 -21.93 -21.37 -19.13
CA PRO A 373 -20.98 -20.31 -18.81
C PRO A 373 -19.86 -20.23 -19.86
N TRP A 374 -19.38 -19.02 -20.15
CA TRP A 374 -18.23 -18.79 -21.01
C TRP A 374 -16.97 -19.39 -20.39
N GLN A 375 -16.23 -20.16 -21.19
CA GLN A 375 -14.88 -20.60 -20.83
C GLN A 375 -13.86 -19.64 -21.43
N VAL A 376 -13.01 -19.08 -20.57
CA VAL A 376 -11.91 -18.18 -20.94
C VAL A 376 -10.60 -18.85 -20.56
N VAL A 377 -9.76 -19.13 -21.56
CA VAL A 377 -8.42 -19.68 -21.38
C VAL A 377 -7.39 -18.62 -21.76
N LEU A 378 -6.48 -18.29 -20.84
CA LEU A 378 -5.36 -17.39 -21.07
C LEU A 378 -4.06 -18.20 -20.94
N ARG A 379 -3.31 -18.36 -22.02
CA ARG A 379 -2.11 -19.21 -22.02
C ARG A 379 -0.89 -18.51 -21.47
N ASP A 380 -0.65 -17.28 -21.92
CA ASP A 380 0.55 -16.51 -21.57
C ASP A 380 0.22 -15.01 -21.49
N VAL A 381 0.07 -14.52 -20.27
CA VAL A 381 -0.20 -13.12 -19.96
C VAL A 381 1.06 -12.49 -19.36
N GLN A 382 1.52 -11.40 -19.95
CA GLN A 382 2.65 -10.64 -19.44
C GLN A 382 2.27 -9.16 -19.35
N LEU A 383 2.23 -8.67 -18.14
CA LEU A 383 2.01 -7.25 -17.82
C LEU A 383 3.34 -6.68 -17.34
N ARG A 384 3.74 -5.53 -17.88
CA ARG A 384 5.05 -4.93 -17.61
C ARG A 384 4.94 -3.46 -17.28
N ASN A 385 5.71 -3.06 -16.28
CA ASN A 385 5.87 -1.66 -15.88
C ASN A 385 4.53 -0.97 -15.56
N TYR A 386 3.68 -1.62 -14.77
CA TYR A 386 2.43 -1.06 -14.29
C TYR A 386 2.68 -0.19 -13.06
N GLN A 387 1.94 0.92 -12.95
CA GLN A 387 1.95 1.83 -11.80
C GLN A 387 0.54 1.94 -11.25
N VAL A 388 0.40 1.68 -9.97
CA VAL A 388 -0.89 1.81 -9.28
C VAL A 388 -0.73 2.81 -8.14
N HIS A 389 -1.46 3.90 -8.21
CA HIS A 389 -1.51 4.94 -7.19
C HIS A 389 -2.71 4.70 -6.29
N LEU A 390 -2.46 4.27 -5.06
CA LEU A 390 -3.48 3.98 -4.08
C LEU A 390 -3.56 5.10 -3.04
N ALA A 391 -4.76 5.53 -2.70
CA ALA A 391 -5.02 6.42 -1.60
C ALA A 391 -6.03 5.78 -0.63
N ASP A 392 -5.64 5.57 0.62
CA ASP A 392 -6.58 5.18 1.67
C ASP A 392 -6.90 6.41 2.53
N ARG A 393 -8.17 6.85 2.49
CA ARG A 393 -8.68 8.01 3.20
C ARG A 393 -9.50 7.64 4.43
N VAL A 394 -9.56 6.35 4.78
CA VAL A 394 -10.24 5.89 6.01
C VAL A 394 -9.47 6.31 7.26
N PRO A 395 -8.13 6.20 7.33
CA PRO A 395 -7.38 6.74 8.45
C PRO A 395 -7.48 8.27 8.52
N THR A 396 -7.32 8.83 9.72
CA THR A 396 -7.33 10.29 9.96
C THR A 396 -6.31 11.02 9.09
N GLU A 397 -5.13 10.43 8.90
CA GLU A 397 -4.14 10.86 7.93
C GLU A 397 -4.18 9.92 6.72
N PRO A 398 -4.48 10.43 5.51
CA PRO A 398 -4.54 9.60 4.31
C PRO A 398 -3.22 8.89 4.03
N VAL A 399 -3.30 7.60 3.73
CA VAL A 399 -2.15 6.80 3.29
C VAL A 399 -2.07 6.83 1.77
N LEU A 400 -0.97 7.33 1.24
CA LEU A 400 -0.65 7.29 -0.18
C LEU A 400 0.37 6.19 -0.43
N LEU A 401 0.05 5.27 -1.31
CA LEU A 401 0.89 4.13 -1.64
C LEU A 401 1.04 4.00 -3.15
N ASP A 402 2.27 4.12 -3.62
CA ASP A 402 2.63 3.82 -5.00
C ASP A 402 3.08 2.35 -5.08
N VAL A 403 2.42 1.60 -5.94
CA VAL A 403 2.75 0.21 -6.26
C VAL A 403 3.25 0.16 -7.69
N GLY A 404 4.50 -0.19 -7.87
CA GLY A 404 5.14 -0.26 -9.17
C GLY A 404 6.65 0.07 -9.13
N PRO A 405 7.37 -0.25 -10.23
CA PRO A 405 6.88 -0.91 -11.44
C PRO A 405 6.41 -2.35 -11.15
N LEU A 406 5.16 -2.67 -11.52
CA LEU A 406 4.58 -3.99 -11.35
C LEU A 406 4.73 -4.80 -12.63
N ASN A 407 5.29 -5.99 -12.51
CA ASN A 407 5.40 -6.98 -13.56
C ASN A 407 4.64 -8.23 -13.12
N LEU A 408 3.76 -8.72 -13.99
CA LEU A 408 2.94 -9.90 -13.71
C LEU A 408 2.98 -10.86 -14.89
N ASP A 409 3.31 -12.10 -14.61
CA ASP A 409 3.17 -13.23 -15.54
C ASP A 409 2.09 -14.18 -15.02
N VAL A 410 1.14 -14.53 -15.87
CA VAL A 410 0.13 -15.56 -15.61
C VAL A 410 0.15 -16.56 -16.76
N GLN A 411 0.22 -17.86 -16.43
CA GLN A 411 0.25 -18.91 -17.43
C GLN A 411 -0.80 -19.97 -17.14
N ASN A 412 -1.44 -20.44 -18.20
CA ASN A 412 -2.39 -21.54 -18.19
C ASN A 412 -3.66 -21.28 -17.33
N PHE A 413 -4.12 -20.03 -17.31
CA PHE A 413 -5.38 -19.69 -16.65
C PHE A 413 -6.56 -20.25 -17.44
N ASP A 414 -7.48 -20.93 -16.77
CA ASP A 414 -8.75 -21.40 -17.32
C ASP A 414 -9.89 -21.11 -16.34
N SER A 415 -10.87 -20.33 -16.78
CA SER A 415 -11.95 -19.83 -15.92
C SER A 415 -12.88 -20.95 -15.39
N LEU A 416 -12.96 -22.10 -16.05
CA LEU A 416 -13.83 -23.22 -15.69
C LEU A 416 -13.06 -24.45 -15.20
N ASN A 417 -11.74 -24.46 -15.36
CA ASN A 417 -10.92 -25.60 -15.00
C ASN A 417 -10.58 -25.62 -13.50
N THR A 418 -10.47 -26.81 -12.94
CA THR A 418 -9.97 -27.04 -11.58
C THR A 418 -8.44 -27.13 -11.49
N SER A 419 -7.75 -27.11 -12.62
CA SER A 419 -6.28 -27.14 -12.68
C SER A 419 -5.69 -25.79 -12.27
N PRO A 420 -4.63 -25.78 -11.48
CA PRO A 420 -3.99 -24.54 -11.07
C PRO A 420 -3.30 -23.85 -12.26
N PHE A 421 -3.30 -22.53 -12.25
CA PHE A 421 -2.49 -21.69 -13.11
C PHE A 421 -1.28 -21.14 -12.34
N THR A 422 -0.22 -20.81 -13.05
CA THR A 422 0.97 -20.21 -12.44
C THR A 422 0.89 -18.70 -12.46
N LEU A 423 1.35 -18.09 -11.37
CA LEU A 423 1.43 -16.65 -11.20
C LEU A 423 2.85 -16.26 -10.77
N LYS A 424 3.41 -15.23 -11.38
CA LYS A 424 4.66 -14.60 -10.95
C LYS A 424 4.48 -13.08 -10.97
N LEU A 425 4.57 -12.50 -9.81
CA LEU A 425 4.47 -11.06 -9.57
C LEU A 425 5.82 -10.53 -9.09
N ASP A 426 6.24 -9.39 -9.60
CA ASP A 426 7.35 -8.59 -9.10
C ASP A 426 6.92 -7.12 -9.12
N THR A 427 6.95 -6.44 -7.98
CA THR A 427 6.48 -5.07 -7.88
C THR A 427 7.25 -4.27 -6.84
N GLY A 428 7.47 -3.00 -7.15
CA GLY A 428 7.85 -2.02 -6.15
C GLY A 428 6.69 -1.69 -5.21
N LEU A 429 6.98 -1.33 -3.98
CA LEU A 429 6.02 -0.89 -2.98
C LEU A 429 6.54 0.35 -2.25
N GLY A 430 5.89 1.48 -2.45
CA GLY A 430 6.38 2.76 -1.99
C GLY A 430 7.65 3.20 -2.72
N LYS A 431 8.62 3.79 -2.00
CA LYS A 431 9.82 4.38 -2.63
C LYS A 431 10.96 3.39 -2.88
N GLN A 432 11.10 2.35 -2.07
CA GLN A 432 12.22 1.40 -2.09
C GLN A 432 11.81 -0.05 -1.89
N GLY A 433 10.62 -0.28 -1.33
CA GLY A 433 10.14 -1.62 -1.07
C GLY A 433 9.98 -2.41 -2.36
N ASN A 434 10.29 -3.69 -2.31
CA ASN A 434 10.01 -4.65 -3.36
C ASN A 434 9.26 -5.85 -2.79
N LEU A 435 8.29 -6.34 -3.58
CA LEU A 435 7.51 -7.53 -3.28
C LEU A 435 7.54 -8.43 -4.51
N THR A 436 7.96 -9.68 -4.31
CA THR A 436 7.82 -10.74 -5.31
C THR A 436 6.91 -11.84 -4.79
N ALA A 437 6.06 -12.37 -5.65
CA ALA A 437 5.23 -13.53 -5.34
C ALA A 437 5.22 -14.47 -6.54
N ALA A 438 5.45 -15.75 -6.29
CA ALA A 438 5.42 -16.76 -7.34
C ALA A 438 4.83 -18.06 -6.83
N GLY A 439 4.03 -18.73 -7.65
CA GLY A 439 3.45 -20.00 -7.31
C GLY A 439 2.22 -20.37 -8.13
N GLU A 440 1.36 -21.18 -7.56
CA GLU A 440 0.18 -21.74 -8.19
C GLU A 440 -1.10 -21.25 -7.51
N VAL A 441 -2.09 -20.94 -8.30
CA VAL A 441 -3.43 -20.53 -7.85
C VAL A 441 -4.47 -21.39 -8.56
N ASN A 442 -5.44 -21.88 -7.82
CA ASN A 442 -6.62 -22.58 -8.34
C ASN A 442 -7.88 -21.74 -8.06
N LEU A 443 -8.80 -21.67 -9.02
CA LEU A 443 -10.03 -20.89 -8.88
C LEU A 443 -11.20 -21.71 -8.34
N ASN A 444 -11.19 -23.01 -8.51
CA ASN A 444 -12.32 -23.84 -8.09
C ASN A 444 -11.84 -25.20 -7.54
N PRO A 445 -11.79 -25.36 -6.21
CA PRO A 445 -11.99 -24.33 -5.18
C PRO A 445 -10.86 -23.30 -5.17
N VAL A 446 -11.13 -22.08 -4.64
CA VAL A 446 -10.10 -21.04 -4.53
C VAL A 446 -9.02 -21.45 -3.53
N THR A 447 -7.86 -21.81 -4.06
CA THR A 447 -6.67 -22.17 -3.27
C THR A 447 -5.41 -21.54 -3.89
N ALA A 448 -4.38 -21.32 -3.09
CA ALA A 448 -3.12 -20.79 -3.60
C ALA A 448 -1.91 -21.30 -2.80
N ARG A 449 -0.80 -21.52 -3.48
CA ARG A 449 0.52 -21.82 -2.89
C ARG A 449 1.51 -20.85 -3.48
N LEU A 450 1.89 -19.83 -2.71
CA LEU A 450 2.74 -18.76 -3.17
C LEU A 450 3.99 -18.65 -2.31
N ASN A 451 5.13 -18.49 -2.93
CA ASN A 451 6.34 -18.01 -2.28
C ASN A 451 6.36 -16.48 -2.42
N VAL A 452 6.31 -15.79 -1.30
CA VAL A 452 6.28 -14.33 -1.22
C VAL A 452 7.57 -13.84 -0.58
N THR A 453 8.28 -12.99 -1.28
CA THR A 453 9.49 -12.35 -0.76
C THR A 453 9.26 -10.85 -0.72
N THR A 454 9.58 -10.25 0.42
CA THR A 454 9.59 -8.79 0.55
C THR A 454 10.99 -8.30 0.89
N ARG A 455 11.37 -7.14 0.37
CA ARG A 455 12.64 -6.47 0.67
C ARG A 455 12.37 -4.99 0.89
N ASP A 456 12.96 -4.44 1.94
CA ASP A 456 12.99 -3.00 2.25
C ASP A 456 11.61 -2.31 2.24
N ILE A 457 10.57 -3.02 2.71
CA ILE A 457 9.24 -2.43 2.87
C ILE A 457 9.28 -1.44 4.04
N ASP A 458 9.04 -0.18 3.75
CA ASP A 458 9.03 0.89 4.74
C ASP A 458 7.85 0.77 5.70
N LEU A 459 8.12 0.47 6.96
CA LEU A 459 7.08 0.30 7.98
C LEU A 459 6.33 1.60 8.33
N ARG A 460 6.85 2.78 7.93
CA ARG A 460 6.13 4.04 8.10
C ARG A 460 4.81 4.09 7.33
N LEU A 461 4.67 3.26 6.30
CA LEU A 461 3.40 3.09 5.59
C LEU A 461 2.27 2.60 6.51
N ALA A 462 2.61 1.94 7.62
CA ALA A 462 1.64 1.47 8.60
C ALA A 462 1.29 2.53 9.67
N GLN A 463 1.96 3.70 9.69
CA GLN A 463 1.80 4.71 10.74
C GLN A 463 0.35 5.10 10.98
N SER A 464 -0.37 5.44 9.92
CA SER A 464 -1.77 5.90 10.04
C SER A 464 -2.72 4.82 10.56
N TYR A 465 -2.37 3.54 10.42
CA TYR A 465 -3.16 2.42 10.95
C TYR A 465 -2.87 2.10 12.40
N ILE A 466 -1.66 2.42 12.90
CA ILE A 466 -1.30 2.20 14.31
C ILE A 466 -1.61 3.40 15.20
N SER A 467 -1.59 4.62 14.65
CA SER A 467 -1.83 5.87 15.40
C SER A 467 -3.15 5.94 16.16
N PRO A 468 -4.27 5.29 15.73
CA PRO A 468 -5.50 5.25 16.52
C PRO A 468 -5.40 4.43 17.82
N PHE A 469 -4.42 3.53 17.94
CA PHE A 469 -4.26 2.61 19.07
C PHE A 469 -3.14 3.01 20.02
N ILE A 470 -2.11 3.69 19.48
CA ILE A 470 -0.93 4.02 20.26
C ILE A 470 -0.29 5.33 19.77
N LYS A 471 0.12 6.17 20.71
CA LYS A 471 0.76 7.47 20.46
C LYS A 471 2.26 7.30 20.19
N LEU A 472 2.60 6.52 19.19
CA LEU A 472 3.96 6.30 18.70
C LEU A 472 4.15 6.83 17.29
N GLU A 473 5.27 7.47 17.03
CA GLU A 473 5.73 7.84 15.70
C GLU A 473 6.82 6.86 15.24
N MET A 474 6.61 6.24 14.09
CA MET A 474 7.58 5.36 13.45
C MET A 474 8.51 6.19 12.58
N ARG A 475 9.75 6.39 13.03
CA ARG A 475 10.76 7.19 12.32
C ARG A 475 11.46 6.41 11.22
N SER A 476 11.69 5.14 11.45
CA SER A 476 12.24 4.20 10.49
C SER A 476 11.85 2.77 10.84
N GLY A 477 12.02 1.89 9.89
CA GLY A 477 11.88 0.46 10.00
C GLY A 477 11.70 -0.13 8.63
N MET A 478 12.45 -1.18 8.31
CA MET A 478 12.38 -1.87 7.03
C MET A 478 12.02 -3.32 7.25
N LEU A 479 10.97 -3.77 6.59
CA LEU A 479 10.52 -5.17 6.64
C LEU A 479 11.07 -5.93 5.45
N GLY A 480 11.70 -7.05 5.72
CA GLY A 480 12.05 -8.08 4.75
C GLY A 480 11.46 -9.42 5.16
N SER A 481 11.09 -10.25 4.20
CA SER A 481 10.59 -11.59 4.51
C SER A 481 10.80 -12.55 3.34
N ASP A 482 10.88 -13.84 3.66
CA ASP A 482 10.80 -14.95 2.71
C ASP A 482 9.76 -15.93 3.26
N LEU A 483 8.57 -15.92 2.68
CA LEU A 483 7.38 -16.59 3.20
C LEU A 483 6.78 -17.54 2.15
N ALA A 484 6.37 -18.71 2.59
CA ALA A 484 5.48 -19.60 1.86
C ALA A 484 4.06 -19.42 2.40
N VAL A 485 3.16 -18.95 1.54
CA VAL A 485 1.75 -18.71 1.84
C VAL A 485 0.91 -19.80 1.20
N ASN A 486 0.11 -20.49 1.99
CA ASN A 486 -0.76 -21.56 1.52
C ASN A 486 -2.21 -21.23 1.91
N LEU A 487 -3.00 -20.78 0.95
CA LEU A 487 -4.44 -20.58 1.07
C LEU A 487 -5.16 -21.89 0.77
N LYS A 488 -5.87 -22.41 1.76
CA LYS A 488 -6.62 -23.69 1.66
C LYS A 488 -8.10 -23.49 1.35
N SER A 489 -8.69 -22.40 1.81
CA SER A 489 -10.10 -22.07 1.61
C SER A 489 -10.33 -20.57 1.85
N THR A 490 -11.35 -20.01 1.19
CA THR A 490 -11.85 -18.65 1.41
C THR A 490 -13.10 -18.62 2.30
N GLU A 491 -13.84 -19.73 2.37
CA GLU A 491 -15.07 -19.88 3.17
C GLU A 491 -15.13 -21.25 3.86
N PRO A 492 -14.88 -21.36 5.18
CA PRO A 492 -14.27 -20.33 6.03
C PRO A 492 -12.83 -20.01 5.62
N LEU A 493 -12.38 -18.78 5.88
CA LEU A 493 -11.01 -18.37 5.54
C LEU A 493 -9.99 -19.24 6.29
N ALA A 494 -9.16 -19.97 5.54
CA ALA A 494 -8.13 -20.85 6.09
C ALA A 494 -6.83 -20.70 5.28
N PHE A 495 -5.79 -20.18 5.92
CA PHE A 495 -4.47 -20.08 5.30
C PHE A 495 -3.36 -20.27 6.33
N SER A 496 -2.19 -20.61 5.84
CA SER A 496 -0.97 -20.69 6.63
C SER A 496 0.15 -19.89 5.98
N VAL A 497 1.04 -19.37 6.82
CA VAL A 497 2.23 -18.63 6.40
C VAL A 497 3.42 -19.20 7.12
N THR A 498 4.39 -19.70 6.37
CA THR A 498 5.64 -20.25 6.96
C THR A 498 6.85 -19.58 6.35
N GLY A 499 7.95 -19.49 7.12
CA GLY A 499 9.19 -18.92 6.60
C GLY A 499 9.99 -18.13 7.60
N LYS A 500 10.52 -17.01 7.16
CA LYS A 500 11.31 -16.08 7.98
C LYS A 500 10.94 -14.64 7.67
N ALA A 501 11.07 -13.77 8.67
CA ALA A 501 10.87 -12.33 8.53
C ALA A 501 11.96 -11.57 9.29
N GLN A 502 12.25 -10.37 8.85
CA GLN A 502 13.25 -9.51 9.42
C GLN A 502 12.70 -8.08 9.48
N VAL A 503 12.91 -7.42 10.60
CA VAL A 503 12.70 -5.97 10.71
C VAL A 503 14.03 -5.32 11.05
N SER A 504 14.54 -4.47 10.17
CA SER A 504 15.80 -3.76 10.38
C SER A 504 15.56 -2.28 10.64
N GLN A 505 16.47 -1.70 11.43
CA GLN A 505 16.53 -0.26 11.72
C GLN A 505 15.21 0.35 12.21
N LEU A 506 14.52 -0.39 13.07
CA LEU A 506 13.35 0.16 13.71
C LEU A 506 13.76 1.31 14.65
N HIS A 507 13.05 2.41 14.51
CA HIS A 507 13.16 3.55 15.41
C HIS A 507 11.78 4.16 15.64
N THR A 508 11.34 4.14 16.88
CA THR A 508 10.07 4.73 17.29
C THR A 508 10.27 5.83 18.32
N LEU A 509 9.40 6.83 18.26
CA LEU A 509 9.33 7.91 19.22
C LEU A 509 8.01 7.90 19.97
N ASP A 510 8.07 8.23 21.21
CA ASP A 510 6.94 8.74 22.00
C ASP A 510 6.49 10.10 21.45
N THR A 511 5.25 10.17 20.97
CA THR A 511 4.72 11.40 20.37
C THR A 511 4.42 12.50 21.40
N LEU A 512 4.28 12.16 22.69
CA LEU A 512 3.96 13.12 23.74
C LEU A 512 5.21 13.91 24.20
N LYS A 513 6.35 13.25 24.29
CA LYS A 513 7.59 13.82 24.83
C LYS A 513 8.73 13.88 23.81
N GLN A 514 8.49 13.43 22.57
CA GLN A 514 9.46 13.41 21.46
C GLN A 514 10.77 12.70 21.82
N ARG A 515 10.67 11.58 22.51
CA ARG A 515 11.82 10.78 22.98
C ARG A 515 11.79 9.40 22.35
N ASP A 516 13.00 8.84 22.12
CA ASP A 516 13.14 7.46 21.68
C ASP A 516 12.41 6.51 22.65
N PHE A 517 11.56 5.64 22.12
CA PHE A 517 10.82 4.66 22.91
C PHE A 517 11.36 3.27 22.68
N LEU A 518 11.30 2.75 21.47
CA LEU A 518 11.77 1.43 21.09
C LEU A 518 12.60 1.50 19.81
N LYS A 519 13.78 0.87 19.83
CA LYS A 519 14.69 0.79 18.68
C LYS A 519 15.37 -0.56 18.61
N TRP A 520 15.77 -0.97 17.43
CA TRP A 520 16.76 -2.02 17.22
C TRP A 520 17.44 -1.87 15.86
N GLU A 521 18.64 -2.39 15.72
CA GLU A 521 19.32 -2.48 14.44
C GLU A 521 18.69 -3.58 13.59
N LYS A 522 18.43 -4.74 14.19
CA LYS A 522 17.87 -5.88 13.49
C LYS A 522 17.06 -6.79 14.42
N LEU A 523 15.91 -7.22 13.94
CA LEU A 523 15.09 -8.27 14.53
C LEU A 523 14.88 -9.34 13.45
N ASP A 524 15.38 -10.56 13.68
CA ASP A 524 15.14 -11.71 12.80
C ASP A 524 14.18 -12.69 13.45
N LEU A 525 13.19 -13.14 12.70
CA LEU A 525 12.21 -14.17 13.03
C LEU A 525 12.48 -15.39 12.14
N GLU A 526 12.95 -16.47 12.72
CA GLU A 526 13.28 -17.72 12.03
C GLU A 526 12.26 -18.81 12.40
N GLY A 527 11.88 -19.62 11.39
CA GLY A 527 10.90 -20.70 11.60
C GLY A 527 9.52 -20.17 11.99
N LEU A 528 9.09 -19.09 11.36
CA LEU A 528 7.73 -18.56 11.50
C LEU A 528 6.74 -19.55 10.89
N ASP A 529 5.71 -19.91 11.65
CA ASP A 529 4.56 -20.70 11.22
C ASP A 529 3.29 -20.11 11.82
N TYR A 530 2.52 -19.45 10.97
CA TYR A 530 1.22 -18.88 11.32
C TYR A 530 0.10 -19.70 10.69
N GLN A 531 -0.81 -20.18 11.49
CA GLN A 531 -2.04 -20.83 11.09
C GLN A 531 -3.22 -19.91 11.43
N HIS A 532 -3.93 -19.44 10.45
CA HIS A 532 -4.99 -18.43 10.63
C HIS A 532 -6.00 -18.83 11.72
N GLY A 533 -6.20 -17.93 12.69
CA GLY A 533 -7.13 -18.11 13.80
C GLY A 533 -6.74 -19.20 14.81
N THR A 534 -5.62 -19.92 14.64
CA THR A 534 -5.27 -21.09 15.46
C THR A 534 -3.96 -20.89 16.23
N SER A 535 -2.86 -20.55 15.53
CA SER A 535 -1.54 -20.47 16.16
C SER A 535 -0.55 -19.59 15.42
N LEU A 536 0.36 -19.03 16.20
CA LEU A 536 1.58 -18.38 15.75
C LEU A 536 2.78 -19.06 16.43
N SER A 537 3.65 -19.68 15.67
CA SER A 537 4.88 -20.29 16.16
C SER A 537 6.09 -19.60 15.52
N ILE A 538 7.09 -19.30 16.33
CA ILE A 538 8.37 -18.74 15.89
C ILE A 538 9.47 -19.57 16.55
N ALA A 539 10.29 -20.25 15.78
CA ALA A 539 11.33 -21.11 16.35
C ALA A 539 12.41 -20.29 17.06
N LYS A 540 12.82 -19.16 16.46
CA LYS A 540 13.86 -18.30 17.01
C LYS A 540 13.63 -16.84 16.70
N VAL A 541 13.85 -15.99 17.72
CA VAL A 541 13.86 -14.52 17.60
C VAL A 541 15.28 -14.03 17.94
N ASN A 542 15.94 -13.36 17.00
CA ASN A 542 17.25 -12.77 17.22
C ASN A 542 17.14 -11.24 17.18
N MET A 543 17.56 -10.58 18.24
CA MET A 543 17.53 -9.11 18.36
C MET A 543 18.95 -8.58 18.46
N LEU A 544 19.30 -7.69 17.54
CA LEU A 544 20.58 -6.97 17.55
C LEU A 544 20.33 -5.52 17.99
N GLN A 545 21.04 -5.11 19.02
CA GLN A 545 20.99 -3.78 19.61
C GLN A 545 19.56 -3.28 19.95
N PRO A 546 18.73 -4.11 20.60
CA PRO A 546 17.44 -3.63 21.05
C PRO A 546 17.62 -2.54 22.12
N TYR A 547 16.83 -1.50 22.00
CA TYR A 547 16.75 -0.39 22.94
C TYR A 547 15.30 -0.18 23.35
N ALA A 548 15.07 -0.01 24.65
CA ALA A 548 13.78 0.39 25.18
C ALA A 548 13.94 1.50 26.24
N ARG A 549 12.96 2.36 26.34
CA ARG A 549 12.87 3.40 27.38
C ARG A 549 11.63 3.18 28.23
N PHE A 550 11.86 3.10 29.53
CA PHE A 550 10.80 3.05 30.53
C PHE A 550 10.89 4.26 31.45
N MET A 551 9.77 4.93 31.72
CA MET A 551 9.72 6.13 32.55
C MET A 551 8.52 6.07 33.49
N ILE A 552 8.73 6.52 34.72
CA ILE A 552 7.66 6.84 35.67
C ILE A 552 7.47 8.36 35.60
N ASN A 553 6.26 8.82 35.35
CA ASN A 553 5.90 10.22 35.25
C ASN A 553 5.68 10.84 36.64
N ASP A 554 5.56 12.17 36.71
CA ASP A 554 5.34 12.93 37.97
C ASP A 554 4.04 12.48 38.65
N ASP A 555 3.01 12.09 37.90
CA ASP A 555 1.72 11.58 38.40
C ASP A 555 1.73 10.08 38.74
N ARG A 556 2.91 9.43 38.65
CA ARG A 556 3.14 7.99 38.91
C ARG A 556 2.56 7.05 37.84
N THR A 557 2.03 7.57 36.73
CA THR A 557 1.76 6.77 35.53
C THR A 557 3.07 6.36 34.87
N THR A 558 3.02 5.40 33.94
CA THR A 558 4.19 5.07 33.13
C THR A 558 4.09 5.66 31.73
N ASN A 559 5.22 5.88 31.07
CA ASN A 559 5.20 6.28 29.65
C ASN A 559 4.49 5.24 28.76
N VAL A 560 4.39 3.99 29.17
CA VAL A 560 3.64 2.95 28.43
C VAL A 560 2.14 3.19 28.54
N ASP A 561 1.64 3.50 29.76
CA ASP A 561 0.22 3.81 29.98
C ASP A 561 -0.21 5.05 29.17
N ASP A 562 0.63 6.07 29.13
CA ASP A 562 0.37 7.31 28.39
C ASP A 562 0.29 7.10 26.87
N LEU A 563 1.03 6.12 26.35
CA LEU A 563 1.07 5.83 24.92
C LEU A 563 -0.16 5.10 24.42
N LEU A 564 -0.79 4.28 25.23
CA LEU A 564 -1.97 3.53 24.84
C LEU A 564 -3.19 4.46 24.71
N ILE A 565 -3.93 4.31 23.63
CA ILE A 565 -5.20 5.02 23.40
C ILE A 565 -6.33 4.06 23.77
N PRO A 566 -7.12 4.37 24.83
CA PRO A 566 -8.24 3.52 25.21
C PRO A 566 -9.21 3.37 24.04
N GLN A 567 -9.52 2.14 23.67
CA GLN A 567 -10.55 1.87 22.67
C GLN A 567 -11.93 2.02 23.32
N PRO A 568 -12.93 2.57 22.61
CA PRO A 568 -14.28 2.58 23.13
C PRO A 568 -14.70 1.13 23.39
N GLU A 569 -14.91 0.78 24.65
CA GLU A 569 -15.55 -0.48 24.98
C GLU A 569 -16.89 -0.53 24.24
N ASP A 570 -17.16 -1.62 23.55
CA ASP A 570 -18.50 -1.93 23.06
C ASP A 570 -19.43 -1.87 24.28
N LYS A 571 -20.11 -0.74 24.43
CA LYS A 571 -21.12 -0.56 25.48
C LYS A 571 -22.26 -1.53 25.17
N LYS A 572 -22.15 -2.75 25.68
CA LYS A 572 -23.33 -3.56 25.92
C LYS A 572 -24.24 -2.73 26.79
N PRO A 573 -25.50 -2.46 26.39
CA PRO A 573 -26.41 -1.68 27.21
C PRO A 573 -26.54 -2.37 28.55
N ALA A 574 -26.21 -1.65 29.62
CA ALA A 574 -26.44 -2.08 31.01
C ALA A 574 -27.94 -2.15 31.22
N THR A 575 -28.53 -3.27 30.94
CA THR A 575 -29.86 -3.61 31.38
C THR A 575 -29.81 -4.06 32.83
N THR A 576 -30.09 -3.12 33.73
CA THR A 576 -30.53 -3.40 35.09
C THR A 576 -31.85 -4.18 35.02
N SER A 577 -31.76 -5.49 35.19
CA SER A 577 -32.88 -6.26 35.74
C SER A 577 -32.37 -7.56 36.34
N LYS A 578 -32.46 -7.57 37.66
CA LYS A 578 -32.47 -8.82 38.43
C LYS A 578 -33.70 -9.62 38.01
N THR A 579 -33.51 -10.71 37.32
CA THR A 579 -34.46 -11.85 37.40
C THR A 579 -33.76 -13.14 36.91
N THR A 580 -33.71 -14.09 37.83
CA THR A 580 -33.65 -15.57 37.73
C THR A 580 -32.96 -16.21 36.50
N ALA A 581 -31.92 -16.93 36.87
CA ALA A 581 -31.18 -17.86 36.01
C ALA A 581 -32.10 -18.87 35.30
N LYS A 582 -32.04 -18.87 33.98
CA LYS A 582 -32.40 -20.01 33.15
C LYS A 582 -31.23 -20.33 32.24
N ASN A 583 -30.72 -21.55 32.30
CA ASN A 583 -29.62 -22.07 31.53
C ASN A 583 -29.83 -21.85 30.03
N THR A 584 -29.12 -20.90 29.47
CA THR A 584 -28.87 -20.79 28.02
C THR A 584 -27.48 -21.35 27.77
N PRO A 585 -27.27 -22.18 26.73
CA PRO A 585 -25.93 -22.68 26.41
C PRO A 585 -24.98 -21.49 26.14
N LYS A 586 -23.90 -21.41 26.89
CA LYS A 586 -22.81 -20.48 26.68
C LYS A 586 -22.30 -20.66 25.26
N ALA A 587 -22.30 -19.57 24.46
CA ALA A 587 -21.60 -19.55 23.18
C ALA A 587 -20.19 -20.12 23.33
N PRO A 588 -19.65 -20.87 22.36
CA PRO A 588 -18.30 -21.41 22.46
C PRO A 588 -17.33 -20.26 22.73
N LYS A 589 -16.55 -20.34 23.82
CA LYS A 589 -15.42 -19.43 24.03
C LYS A 589 -14.49 -19.61 22.83
N GLU A 590 -14.27 -18.55 22.08
CA GLU A 590 -13.20 -18.52 21.08
C GLU A 590 -11.90 -18.94 21.80
N ASN A 591 -11.28 -20.03 21.34
CA ASN A 591 -10.01 -20.46 21.88
C ASN A 591 -8.98 -19.36 21.58
N PRO A 592 -8.25 -18.85 22.59
CA PRO A 592 -7.25 -17.81 22.34
C PRO A 592 -6.18 -18.33 21.39
N LEU A 593 -5.69 -17.44 20.51
CA LEU A 593 -4.58 -17.75 19.59
C LEU A 593 -3.41 -18.38 20.36
N GLY A 594 -2.97 -19.56 19.93
CA GLY A 594 -1.80 -20.21 20.50
C GLY A 594 -0.52 -19.50 20.05
N ILE A 595 0.27 -19.02 21.01
CA ILE A 595 1.54 -18.33 20.73
C ILE A 595 2.69 -19.20 21.27
N TYR A 596 3.61 -19.53 20.40
CA TYR A 596 4.82 -20.27 20.72
C TYR A 596 6.06 -19.52 20.21
N VAL A 597 7.04 -19.26 21.07
CA VAL A 597 8.36 -18.76 20.71
C VAL A 597 9.41 -19.70 21.30
N GLY A 598 10.21 -20.34 20.47
CA GLY A 598 11.18 -21.33 20.90
C GLY A 598 12.34 -20.71 21.69
N GLU A 599 12.94 -19.68 21.16
CA GLU A 599 14.07 -18.99 21.79
C GLU A 599 14.12 -17.52 21.40
N VAL A 600 14.44 -16.63 22.33
CA VAL A 600 14.73 -15.22 22.08
C VAL A 600 16.18 -14.93 22.44
N ASN A 601 16.97 -14.47 21.50
CA ASN A 601 18.37 -14.08 21.67
C ASN A 601 18.50 -12.57 21.63
N ILE A 602 19.17 -11.99 22.60
CA ILE A 602 19.45 -10.56 22.70
C ILE A 602 20.96 -10.37 22.59
N LYS A 603 21.38 -9.48 21.69
CA LYS A 603 22.78 -9.12 21.49
C LYS A 603 22.94 -7.60 21.53
N ASP A 604 23.84 -7.14 22.41
CA ASP A 604 24.23 -5.73 22.59
C ASP A 604 23.01 -4.80 22.83
N GLY A 605 22.03 -5.30 23.61
CA GLY A 605 20.84 -4.53 23.94
C GLY A 605 21.12 -3.41 24.95
N SER A 606 20.17 -2.50 25.08
CA SER A 606 20.20 -1.41 26.06
C SER A 606 18.81 -1.01 26.53
N ALA A 607 18.73 -0.45 27.72
CA ALA A 607 17.48 0.08 28.27
C ALA A 607 17.77 1.33 29.10
N ASN A 608 16.91 2.34 28.97
CA ASN A 608 16.94 3.52 29.82
C ASN A 608 15.74 3.52 30.74
N PHE A 609 16.01 3.74 32.02
CA PHE A 609 14.99 3.96 33.03
C PHE A 609 15.09 5.38 33.58
N ALA A 610 13.94 6.05 33.74
CA ALA A 610 13.85 7.35 34.39
C ALA A 610 12.67 7.40 35.35
N ASP A 611 12.85 8.09 36.49
CA ASP A 611 11.80 8.38 37.47
C ASP A 611 11.71 9.90 37.63
N LEU A 612 10.63 10.48 37.09
CA LEU A 612 10.37 11.91 37.13
C LEU A 612 9.69 12.38 38.43
N THR A 613 9.22 11.47 39.27
CA THR A 613 8.63 11.82 40.58
C THR A 613 9.65 12.39 41.57
N LEU A 614 10.93 12.36 41.20
CA LEU A 614 12.05 12.82 42.01
C LEU A 614 12.57 14.18 41.55
N THR A 615 13.09 14.96 42.50
CA THR A 615 13.76 16.23 42.27
C THR A 615 15.15 16.17 42.89
N PRO A 616 16.24 16.17 42.11
CA PRO A 616 16.29 16.07 40.66
C PRO A 616 15.84 14.67 40.15
N ASN A 617 15.43 14.60 38.87
CA ASN A 617 14.96 13.35 38.25
C ASN A 617 16.04 12.25 38.32
N PHE A 618 15.61 11.02 38.54
CA PHE A 618 16.49 9.86 38.44
C PHE A 618 16.54 9.35 37.01
N SER A 619 17.71 8.98 36.54
CA SER A 619 17.87 8.22 35.32
C SER A 619 19.08 7.28 35.38
N THR A 620 18.96 6.12 34.78
CA THR A 620 20.02 5.12 34.65
C THR A 620 19.88 4.39 33.31
N ALA A 621 20.99 3.86 32.82
CA ALA A 621 21.02 3.05 31.61
C ALA A 621 21.63 1.68 31.87
N VAL A 622 20.98 0.65 31.37
CA VAL A 622 21.56 -0.68 31.24
C VAL A 622 22.02 -0.87 29.79
N GLN A 623 23.24 -1.27 29.60
CA GLN A 623 23.90 -1.37 28.30
C GLN A 623 24.55 -2.76 28.14
N GLN A 624 24.90 -3.08 26.88
CA GLN A 624 25.54 -4.35 26.55
C GLN A 624 24.74 -5.56 27.06
N LEU A 625 23.40 -5.48 26.97
CA LEU A 625 22.54 -6.59 27.33
C LEU A 625 22.72 -7.72 26.31
N ASN A 626 23.22 -8.85 26.81
CA ASN A 626 23.40 -10.07 26.03
C ASN A 626 22.76 -11.23 26.77
N GLY A 627 22.08 -12.09 26.05
CA GLY A 627 21.49 -13.25 26.67
C GLY A 627 20.38 -13.88 25.88
N ARG A 628 19.68 -14.77 26.54
CA ARG A 628 18.60 -15.53 25.93
C ARG A 628 17.43 -15.72 26.89
N ILE A 629 16.25 -15.82 26.30
CA ILE A 629 15.02 -16.28 26.94
C ILE A 629 14.63 -17.56 26.20
N GLY A 630 14.37 -18.64 26.93
CA GLY A 630 13.98 -19.91 26.33
C GLY A 630 12.52 -19.94 25.89
N THR A 631 11.99 -21.12 25.78
CA THR A 631 10.66 -21.34 25.19
C THR A 631 9.54 -20.61 25.93
N ILE A 632 8.79 -19.81 25.17
CA ILE A 632 7.58 -19.12 25.61
C ILE A 632 6.38 -19.79 24.91
N ASP A 633 5.41 -20.30 25.68
CA ASP A 633 4.21 -20.97 25.15
C ASP A 633 3.00 -20.60 26.02
N ASN A 634 2.02 -19.92 25.41
CA ASN A 634 0.80 -19.50 26.12
C ASN A 634 -0.20 -20.65 26.36
N ARG A 635 0.02 -21.81 25.76
CA ARG A 635 -0.81 -23.02 25.96
C ARG A 635 -0.30 -23.90 27.10
N GLN A 636 0.94 -23.67 27.52
CA GLN A 636 1.59 -24.41 28.59
C GLN A 636 1.94 -23.46 29.73
N SER A 637 1.62 -23.83 30.94
CA SER A 637 2.00 -23.06 32.14
C SER A 637 3.50 -23.18 32.50
N LYS A 638 4.33 -23.70 31.60
CA LYS A 638 5.76 -23.88 31.84
C LYS A 638 6.49 -22.54 31.72
N PRO A 639 7.20 -22.09 32.75
CA PRO A 639 7.93 -20.84 32.70
C PRO A 639 9.14 -20.90 31.78
N ALA A 640 9.36 -19.81 31.04
CA ALA A 640 10.50 -19.65 30.14
C ALA A 640 11.79 -19.36 30.90
N PRO A 641 12.90 -20.11 30.72
CA PRO A 641 14.17 -19.79 31.34
C PRO A 641 14.75 -18.49 30.78
N VAL A 642 15.33 -17.68 31.67
CA VAL A 642 15.93 -16.37 31.35
C VAL A 642 17.40 -16.38 31.78
N ASN A 643 18.30 -15.95 30.95
CA ASN A 643 19.70 -15.72 31.25
C ASN A 643 20.21 -14.53 30.46
N ILE A 644 20.29 -13.38 31.13
CA ILE A 644 20.71 -12.11 30.53
C ILE A 644 21.80 -11.48 31.37
N GLU A 645 22.80 -10.93 30.74
CA GLU A 645 23.89 -10.17 31.37
C GLU A 645 24.07 -8.83 30.69
N GLY A 646 24.58 -7.86 31.43
CA GLY A 646 24.83 -6.53 30.91
C GLY A 646 25.58 -5.65 31.89
N LYS A 647 25.53 -4.33 31.70
CA LYS A 647 26.18 -3.36 32.60
C LYS A 647 25.26 -2.17 32.85
N VAL A 648 25.20 -1.74 34.08
CA VAL A 648 24.57 -0.50 34.52
C VAL A 648 25.62 0.62 34.41
N ASP A 649 25.26 1.73 33.79
CA ASP A 649 26.10 2.92 33.63
C ASP A 649 27.55 2.61 33.19
N ARG A 650 27.71 1.71 32.21
CA ARG A 650 28.97 1.22 31.57
C ARG A 650 29.85 0.30 32.45
N TYR A 651 29.81 0.38 33.76
CA TYR A 651 30.81 -0.25 34.60
C TYR A 651 30.27 -1.36 35.47
N ALA A 652 29.04 -1.25 35.99
CA ALA A 652 28.45 -2.14 36.92
C ALA A 652 27.84 -3.39 36.25
N PRO A 653 28.45 -4.57 36.34
CA PRO A 653 27.83 -5.77 35.79
C PRO A 653 26.45 -6.04 36.38
N VAL A 654 25.51 -6.44 35.53
CA VAL A 654 24.20 -6.95 35.93
C VAL A 654 24.00 -8.32 35.30
N THR A 655 23.43 -9.25 36.08
CA THR A 655 23.01 -10.56 35.60
C THR A 655 21.58 -10.83 36.03
N ILE A 656 20.76 -11.36 35.11
CA ILE A 656 19.36 -11.74 35.36
C ILE A 656 19.23 -13.22 34.95
N LYS A 657 18.90 -14.07 35.89
CA LYS A 657 18.82 -15.53 35.72
C LYS A 657 17.58 -16.08 36.39
N GLY A 658 16.97 -17.09 35.74
CA GLY A 658 15.82 -17.77 36.35
C GLY A 658 14.80 -18.19 35.31
N SER A 659 13.55 -18.08 35.65
CA SER A 659 12.44 -18.39 34.72
C SER A 659 11.20 -17.57 35.04
N LEU A 660 10.40 -17.28 34.01
CA LEU A 660 9.11 -16.61 34.21
C LEU A 660 8.08 -17.06 33.14
N ASN A 661 6.81 -16.99 33.50
CA ASN A 661 5.74 -17.08 32.51
C ASN A 661 5.41 -15.68 32.02
N PRO A 662 5.77 -15.32 30.76
CA PRO A 662 5.56 -13.96 30.29
C PRO A 662 4.08 -13.56 30.13
N PHE A 663 3.17 -14.55 29.96
CA PHE A 663 1.74 -14.32 29.83
C PHE A 663 1.01 -14.21 31.17
N ASP A 664 1.58 -14.78 32.20
CA ASP A 664 1.06 -14.68 33.57
C ASP A 664 2.21 -14.75 34.57
N PRO A 665 2.94 -13.63 34.76
CA PRO A 665 4.05 -13.55 35.71
C PRO A 665 3.60 -13.76 37.18
N MET A 666 2.31 -13.57 37.45
CA MET A 666 1.73 -13.78 38.80
C MET A 666 1.53 -15.26 39.09
N ALA A 667 1.32 -16.09 38.08
CA ALA A 667 1.24 -17.53 38.25
C ALA A 667 2.60 -18.16 38.58
N SER A 668 3.67 -17.71 37.86
CA SER A 668 5.00 -18.26 38.05
C SER A 668 6.10 -17.29 37.62
N LEU A 669 6.93 -16.88 38.55
CA LEU A 669 8.17 -16.14 38.35
C LEU A 669 9.21 -16.60 39.35
N ASP A 670 10.40 -16.91 38.90
CA ASP A 670 11.58 -17.24 39.73
C ASP A 670 12.80 -16.55 39.12
N ILE A 671 13.09 -15.33 39.55
CA ILE A 671 14.13 -14.49 38.94
C ILE A 671 15.14 -14.05 40.00
N ALA A 672 16.38 -14.40 39.77
CA ALA A 672 17.55 -13.90 40.50
C ALA A 672 18.25 -12.81 39.65
N THR A 673 18.37 -11.61 40.20
CA THR A 673 19.07 -10.49 39.60
C THR A 673 20.23 -10.04 40.48
N SER A 674 21.42 -9.93 39.92
CA SER A 674 22.61 -9.47 40.63
C SER A 674 23.21 -8.24 39.95
N PHE A 675 23.37 -7.19 40.74
CA PHE A 675 24.09 -5.97 40.35
C PHE A 675 25.37 -5.88 41.11
N LYS A 676 26.50 -5.61 40.49
CA LYS A 676 27.79 -5.51 41.15
C LYS A 676 28.42 -4.12 40.90
N ARG A 677 28.86 -3.48 41.97
CA ARG A 677 29.58 -2.20 41.93
C ARG A 677 28.84 -1.06 41.24
N VAL A 678 27.53 -0.96 41.45
CA VAL A 678 26.76 0.18 40.96
C VAL A 678 27.17 1.44 41.72
N GLU A 679 27.45 2.54 41.00
CA GLU A 679 27.77 3.81 41.62
C GLU A 679 26.53 4.40 42.30
N LEU A 680 26.63 4.57 43.63
CA LEU A 680 25.51 5.06 44.46
C LEU A 680 25.16 6.52 44.16
N THR A 681 26.05 7.31 43.55
CA THR A 681 25.78 8.69 43.19
C THR A 681 24.60 8.85 42.22
N THR A 682 24.36 7.86 41.37
CA THR A 682 23.20 7.81 40.47
C THR A 682 21.87 7.70 41.25
N LEU A 683 21.90 7.18 42.46
CA LEU A 683 20.74 7.05 43.35
C LEU A 683 20.49 8.29 44.22
N THR A 684 21.30 9.36 44.07
CA THR A 684 21.13 10.60 44.81
C THR A 684 19.70 11.20 44.78
N PRO A 685 18.93 11.15 43.65
CA PRO A 685 17.56 11.64 43.68
C PRO A 685 16.68 10.92 44.72
N TYR A 686 16.83 9.61 44.83
CA TYR A 686 16.11 8.83 45.85
C TYR A 686 16.59 9.14 47.28
N SER A 687 17.91 9.21 47.48
CA SER A 687 18.45 9.52 48.83
C SER A 687 18.14 10.97 49.22
N GLY A 688 18.16 11.93 48.29
CA GLY A 688 17.76 13.31 48.54
C GLY A 688 16.32 13.43 48.98
N LYS A 689 15.40 12.79 48.24
CA LYS A 689 13.98 12.82 48.54
C LYS A 689 13.64 12.16 49.86
N PHE A 690 14.15 10.94 50.08
CA PHE A 690 13.69 10.11 51.19
C PHE A 690 14.62 10.08 52.42
N ALA A 691 15.94 10.28 52.22
CA ALA A 691 16.90 10.31 53.31
C ALA A 691 17.40 11.74 53.65
N GLY A 692 17.08 12.73 52.85
CA GLY A 692 17.47 14.10 53.05
C GLY A 692 18.97 14.40 52.82
N PHE A 693 19.69 13.54 52.11
CA PHE A 693 21.11 13.67 51.84
C PHE A 693 21.45 13.29 50.41
N ARG A 694 22.37 14.02 49.78
CA ARG A 694 23.02 13.57 48.56
C ARG A 694 23.97 12.42 48.82
N ILE A 695 24.18 11.58 47.82
CA ILE A 695 25.25 10.58 47.91
C ILE A 695 26.47 11.16 47.19
N ARG A 696 27.58 11.25 47.91
CA ARG A 696 28.81 11.79 47.41
C ARG A 696 29.68 10.77 46.72
N LYS A 697 29.71 9.53 47.27
CA LYS A 697 30.31 8.34 46.66
C LYS A 697 29.81 7.08 47.31
N GLY A 698 30.08 5.98 46.71
CA GLY A 698 29.87 4.63 47.23
C GLY A 698 29.46 3.67 46.13
N ARG A 699 29.56 2.40 46.40
CA ARG A 699 29.21 1.32 45.49
C ARG A 699 28.14 0.43 46.09
N LEU A 700 27.23 -0.01 45.25
CA LEU A 700 26.15 -0.89 45.62
C LEU A 700 26.33 -2.23 44.91
N ASN A 701 26.32 -3.30 45.69
CA ASN A 701 26.09 -4.64 45.24
C ASN A 701 24.70 -5.07 45.71
N LEU A 702 23.90 -5.58 44.80
CA LEU A 702 22.52 -5.90 45.07
C LEU A 702 22.21 -7.29 44.48
N ASP A 703 21.88 -8.25 45.32
CA ASP A 703 21.44 -9.55 44.91
C ASP A 703 19.96 -9.72 45.32
N LEU A 704 19.10 -9.83 44.29
CA LEU A 704 17.65 -9.91 44.43
C LEU A 704 17.19 -11.26 43.94
N HIS A 705 16.35 -11.93 44.71
CA HIS A 705 15.71 -13.16 44.29
C HIS A 705 14.21 -13.04 44.54
N TYR A 706 13.42 -13.07 43.50
CA TYR A 706 11.97 -12.95 43.50
C TYR A 706 11.35 -14.25 43.04
N LEU A 707 10.60 -14.88 43.96
CA LEU A 707 9.80 -16.07 43.67
C LEU A 707 8.32 -15.72 43.84
N ILE A 708 7.57 -15.86 42.75
CA ILE A 708 6.11 -15.68 42.75
C ILE A 708 5.48 -17.00 42.31
N THR A 709 4.54 -17.47 43.12
CA THR A 709 3.77 -18.68 42.85
C THR A 709 2.30 -18.40 43.15
N ASN A 710 1.44 -18.38 42.14
CA ASN A 710 0.01 -18.08 42.27
C ASN A 710 -0.27 -16.80 43.07
N GLY A 711 0.45 -15.72 42.79
CA GLY A 711 0.30 -14.40 43.42
C GLY A 711 1.01 -14.30 44.80
N GLN A 712 1.55 -15.37 45.35
CA GLN A 712 2.33 -15.34 46.60
C GLN A 712 3.78 -14.95 46.30
N LEU A 713 4.21 -13.79 46.76
CA LEU A 713 5.57 -13.28 46.66
C LEU A 713 6.44 -13.73 47.82
N LYS A 714 7.62 -14.25 47.47
CA LYS A 714 8.76 -14.42 48.39
C LYS A 714 9.97 -13.76 47.77
N ALA A 715 10.43 -12.65 48.34
CA ALA A 715 11.59 -11.94 47.83
C ALA A 715 12.71 -11.91 48.86
N GLN A 716 13.93 -12.23 48.44
CA GLN A 716 15.15 -12.08 49.20
C GLN A 716 16.01 -10.99 48.57
N ASN A 717 16.25 -9.92 49.29
CA ASN A 717 17.04 -8.81 48.86
C ASN A 717 18.30 -8.70 49.73
N LYS A 718 19.48 -8.89 49.13
CA LYS A 718 20.77 -8.69 49.80
C LYS A 718 21.42 -7.45 49.25
N VAL A 719 21.59 -6.47 50.09
CA VAL A 719 22.16 -5.16 49.77
C VAL A 719 23.53 -5.04 50.43
N LEU A 720 24.58 -4.88 49.64
CA LEU A 720 25.93 -4.61 50.13
C LEU A 720 26.37 -3.26 49.62
N VAL A 721 26.51 -2.30 50.48
CA VAL A 721 26.98 -0.95 50.20
C VAL A 721 28.43 -0.83 50.66
N GLU A 722 29.27 -0.39 49.72
CA GLU A 722 30.71 -0.24 49.98
C GLU A 722 31.09 1.24 49.92
N GLN A 723 31.81 1.70 50.90
CA GLN A 723 32.41 3.05 51.00
C GLN A 723 31.44 4.21 50.78
N LEU A 724 30.18 4.04 51.22
CA LEU A 724 29.17 5.09 51.17
C LEU A 724 29.62 6.35 51.90
N GLN A 725 29.56 7.49 51.18
CA GLN A 725 29.66 8.81 51.81
C GLN A 725 28.44 9.64 51.40
N LEU A 726 27.85 10.22 52.43
CA LEU A 726 26.75 11.18 52.24
C LEU A 726 27.33 12.59 52.01
N GLY A 727 26.75 13.28 51.06
CA GLY A 727 27.07 14.68 50.75
C GLY A 727 26.24 15.70 51.54
N GLU A 728 25.82 16.76 50.86
CA GLU A 728 25.05 17.86 51.47
C GLU A 728 23.64 17.37 51.88
N LYS A 729 23.09 18.03 52.93
CA LYS A 729 21.69 17.86 53.30
C LYS A 729 20.78 18.48 52.27
N VAL A 730 19.71 17.81 51.94
CA VAL A 730 18.66 18.27 50.97
C VAL A 730 17.39 18.43 51.77
N ASP A 731 16.76 19.60 51.68
CA ASP A 731 15.45 19.84 52.27
C ASP A 731 14.38 19.10 51.41
N SER A 732 13.76 18.11 52.05
CA SER A 732 12.68 17.34 51.39
C SER A 732 11.58 17.06 52.44
N PRO A 733 10.32 17.36 52.11
CA PRO A 733 9.19 17.08 52.96
C PRO A 733 8.99 15.57 53.22
N ASP A 734 9.48 14.74 52.29
CA ASP A 734 9.38 13.28 52.34
C ASP A 734 10.57 12.64 53.10
N ALA A 735 11.59 13.45 53.45
CA ALA A 735 12.76 12.94 54.14
C ALA A 735 12.46 12.53 55.58
N VAL A 736 13.05 11.41 55.96
CA VAL A 736 12.95 10.96 57.36
C VAL A 736 13.79 11.87 58.28
N ASP A 737 13.19 12.34 59.36
CA ASP A 737 13.90 13.14 60.36
C ASP A 737 14.71 12.21 61.32
N LEU A 738 15.82 11.70 60.78
CA LEU A 738 16.71 10.78 61.46
C LEU A 738 18.18 11.17 61.24
N PRO A 739 19.11 10.87 62.18
CA PRO A 739 20.52 11.16 61.99
C PRO A 739 21.21 10.18 61.02
N ILE A 740 20.86 10.29 59.73
CA ILE A 740 21.27 9.38 58.67
C ILE A 740 22.82 9.25 58.55
N ARG A 741 23.55 10.34 58.71
CA ARG A 741 25.04 10.32 58.70
C ARG A 741 25.59 9.41 59.80
N LEU A 742 25.04 9.54 60.96
CA LEU A 742 25.42 8.72 62.12
C LEU A 742 25.09 7.26 61.88
N ALA A 743 23.91 6.97 61.34
CA ALA A 743 23.49 5.62 61.00
C ALA A 743 24.40 4.96 59.97
N VAL A 744 24.76 5.70 58.92
CA VAL A 744 25.67 5.21 57.88
C VAL A 744 27.07 4.92 58.46
N ALA A 745 27.59 5.81 59.30
CA ALA A 745 28.89 5.57 59.95
C ALA A 745 28.91 4.28 60.79
N LEU A 746 27.80 4.00 61.41
CA LEU A 746 27.68 2.87 62.33
C LEU A 746 27.29 1.55 61.70
N LEU A 747 26.62 1.60 60.50
CA LEU A 747 26.32 0.39 59.75
C LEU A 747 27.53 -0.11 58.96
N LYS A 748 28.59 0.70 58.87
CA LYS A 748 29.83 0.30 58.23
C LYS A 748 30.61 -0.69 59.11
N ASP A 749 31.02 -1.77 58.49
CA ASP A 749 31.99 -2.68 59.10
C ASP A 749 33.41 -2.08 59.13
N THR A 750 34.38 -2.82 59.67
CA THR A 750 35.78 -2.37 59.68
C THR A 750 36.42 -2.17 58.29
N GLN A 751 35.74 -2.62 57.25
CA GLN A 751 36.13 -2.46 55.85
C GLN A 751 35.31 -1.39 55.17
N GLY A 752 34.46 -0.65 55.89
CA GLY A 752 33.59 0.40 55.35
C GLY A 752 32.36 -0.12 54.58
N ARG A 753 31.96 -1.37 54.76
CA ARG A 753 30.84 -2.02 54.07
C ARG A 753 29.59 -2.01 54.96
N ILE A 754 28.41 -1.83 54.30
CA ILE A 754 27.09 -1.99 54.96
C ILE A 754 26.38 -3.15 54.31
N SER A 755 26.04 -4.18 55.05
CA SER A 755 25.31 -5.37 54.57
C SER A 755 23.90 -5.39 55.14
N ILE A 756 22.90 -5.46 54.32
CA ILE A 756 21.50 -5.48 54.74
C ILE A 756 20.79 -6.61 53.99
N GLU A 757 20.05 -7.42 54.73
CA GLU A 757 19.15 -8.42 54.16
C GLU A 757 17.71 -8.00 54.41
N LEU A 758 16.90 -7.95 53.33
CA LEU A 758 15.51 -7.50 53.35
C LEU A 758 14.61 -8.60 52.77
N PRO A 759 14.18 -9.56 53.59
CA PRO A 759 13.17 -10.52 53.15
C PRO A 759 11.80 -9.83 53.08
N ILE A 760 11.05 -10.08 51.99
CA ILE A 760 9.70 -9.57 51.79
C ILE A 760 8.80 -10.73 51.36
N GLU A 761 7.72 -10.93 52.10
CA GLU A 761 6.70 -11.92 51.79
C GLU A 761 5.32 -11.26 51.74
N GLY A 762 4.46 -11.69 50.83
CA GLY A 762 3.09 -11.16 50.77
C GLY A 762 2.28 -11.68 49.59
N ASP A 763 0.99 -11.35 49.61
CA ASP A 763 0.04 -11.69 48.55
C ASP A 763 -0.15 -10.55 47.62
N LEU A 764 0.34 -10.69 46.40
CA LEU A 764 0.22 -9.69 45.33
C LEU A 764 -1.24 -9.56 44.77
N ASN A 765 -2.10 -10.54 45.07
CA ASN A 765 -3.52 -10.44 44.73
C ASN A 765 -4.27 -9.53 45.72
N ASN A 766 -3.68 -9.20 46.87
CA ASN A 766 -4.26 -8.27 47.81
C ASN A 766 -3.95 -6.81 47.43
N PRO A 767 -4.95 -5.99 47.09
CA PRO A 767 -4.72 -4.59 46.69
C PRO A 767 -4.08 -3.72 47.79
N GLN A 768 -4.11 -4.15 49.05
CA GLN A 768 -3.50 -3.42 50.16
C GLN A 768 -2.04 -3.76 50.38
N PHE A 769 -1.53 -4.81 49.73
CA PHE A 769 -0.12 -5.21 49.83
C PHE A 769 0.75 -4.27 48.98
N SER A 770 1.75 -3.67 49.63
CA SER A 770 2.73 -2.82 49.00
C SER A 770 4.14 -3.10 49.54
N VAL A 771 5.08 -3.29 48.65
CA VAL A 771 6.47 -3.64 48.97
C VAL A 771 7.22 -2.45 49.60
N MET A 772 7.00 -1.23 49.13
CA MET A 772 7.75 -0.05 49.55
C MET A 772 7.59 0.32 51.04
N PRO A 773 6.38 0.29 51.63
CA PRO A 773 6.26 0.54 53.08
C PRO A 773 7.04 -0.45 53.95
N ILE A 774 7.11 -1.72 53.56
CA ILE A 774 7.86 -2.74 54.29
C ILE A 774 9.36 -2.47 54.21
N VAL A 775 9.89 -2.10 53.04
CA VAL A 775 11.29 -1.72 52.88
C VAL A 775 11.63 -0.50 53.75
N TRP A 776 10.78 0.53 53.73
CA TRP A 776 10.99 1.73 54.54
C TRP A 776 10.93 1.48 56.06
N GLN A 777 9.97 0.71 56.52
CA GLN A 777 9.87 0.36 57.91
C GLN A 777 11.12 -0.40 58.41
N THR A 778 11.63 -1.33 57.60
CA THR A 778 12.83 -2.09 57.93
C THR A 778 14.07 -1.19 57.96
N LEU A 779 14.26 -0.31 56.94
CA LEU A 779 15.37 0.64 56.93
C LEU A 779 15.30 1.67 58.08
N ARG A 780 14.10 2.20 58.37
CA ARG A 780 13.88 3.10 59.49
C ARG A 780 14.25 2.46 60.85
N ASN A 781 13.82 1.23 61.07
CA ASN A 781 14.13 0.50 62.27
C ASN A 781 15.64 0.19 62.43
N LEU A 782 16.31 -0.07 61.30
CA LEU A 782 17.76 -0.27 61.27
C LEU A 782 18.52 0.99 61.65
N VAL A 783 18.11 2.15 61.09
CA VAL A 783 18.71 3.47 61.42
C VAL A 783 18.48 3.86 62.86
N LEU A 784 17.27 3.65 63.42
CA LEU A 784 16.96 3.96 64.80
C LEU A 784 17.80 3.17 65.78
N ARG A 785 18.14 1.88 65.47
CA ARG A 785 19.03 1.08 66.31
C ARG A 785 20.50 1.53 66.27
N ALA A 786 20.91 2.18 65.17
CA ALA A 786 22.29 2.67 64.99
C ALA A 786 22.59 4.01 65.67
N ALA A 787 21.59 4.80 66.05
CA ALA A 787 21.71 6.20 66.48
C ALA A 787 22.31 6.46 67.89
N GLN A 788 22.77 5.42 68.59
CA GLN A 788 23.16 5.52 70.06
C GLN A 788 24.66 5.61 70.34
N ALA A 789 25.66 5.79 69.48
CA ALA A 789 27.09 5.92 69.79
C ALA A 789 27.95 6.94 69.05
N PRO A 790 28.93 7.56 69.67
CA PRO A 790 29.49 8.86 69.19
C PRO A 790 30.89 8.82 68.51
N PHE A 791 31.31 9.97 68.17
CA PHE A 791 32.37 10.43 67.25
C PHE A 791 33.82 10.35 67.70
N LYS A 792 34.78 10.50 66.65
CA LYS A 792 35.99 11.35 66.72
C LYS A 792 36.63 11.66 65.35
N MET A 793 37.13 12.78 65.27
CA MET A 793 37.84 13.81 64.58
C MET A 793 39.00 13.38 63.66
N LEU A 794 39.30 14.12 62.59
CA LEU A 794 40.66 14.52 62.32
C LEU A 794 40.84 15.56 61.19
N GLY A 795 41.78 16.41 61.33
CA GLY A 795 42.20 17.42 60.43
C GLY A 795 43.70 17.34 60.07
N GLY A 796 44.02 18.04 59.00
CA GLY A 796 45.25 18.78 58.89
C GLY A 796 46.31 18.40 57.89
N LEU A 797 46.69 19.34 57.04
CA LEU A 797 47.99 19.72 56.42
C LEU A 797 48.45 19.15 55.12
N VAL A 798 48.60 20.03 54.15
CA VAL A 798 49.82 20.19 53.33
C VAL A 798 49.92 21.60 52.75
N SER A 799 51.10 22.20 52.87
CA SER A 799 51.51 23.49 52.32
C SER A 799 52.62 23.29 51.26
N GLY A 800 52.56 24.04 50.15
CA GLY A 800 53.77 24.27 49.34
C GLY A 800 53.49 24.56 47.85
N GLY A 801 53.33 25.81 47.47
CA GLY A 801 53.81 26.42 46.25
C GLY A 801 52.98 26.23 44.96
N SER A 802 52.52 27.34 44.43
CA SER A 802 51.91 27.63 43.10
C SER A 802 50.56 27.00 42.82
N SER A 803 49.58 27.90 42.74
CA SER A 803 48.16 27.62 42.57
C SER A 803 47.76 27.24 41.15
N GLU A 804 48.01 26.06 40.75
CA GLU A 804 47.14 25.44 39.75
C GLU A 804 46.06 24.69 40.52
N ASP A 805 44.80 25.09 40.27
CA ASP A 805 43.66 24.46 40.91
C ASP A 805 43.45 23.09 40.27
N LEU A 806 44.13 22.07 40.82
CA LEU A 806 43.99 20.68 40.40
C LEU A 806 42.65 20.08 40.81
N GLY A 807 41.82 20.82 41.52
CA GLY A 807 40.49 20.40 41.95
C GLY A 807 39.38 20.61 40.91
N ASN A 808 39.68 21.30 39.77
CA ASN A 808 38.68 21.66 38.80
C ASN A 808 39.12 21.22 37.41
N VAL A 809 38.26 20.40 36.79
CA VAL A 809 38.47 19.93 35.43
C VAL A 809 37.56 20.68 34.48
N SER A 810 38.13 21.45 33.56
CA SER A 810 37.37 22.26 32.61
C SER A 810 37.09 21.46 31.34
N PHE A 811 35.82 21.53 30.92
CA PHE A 811 35.37 20.96 29.65
C PHE A 811 34.89 22.04 28.72
N ALA A 812 35.20 21.86 27.44
CA ALA A 812 34.59 22.68 26.39
C ALA A 812 33.05 22.47 26.36
N PRO A 813 32.28 23.47 25.96
CA PRO A 813 30.85 23.38 25.85
C PRO A 813 30.43 22.18 25.02
N GLY A 814 29.49 21.36 25.54
CA GLY A 814 28.94 20.20 24.85
C GLY A 814 29.87 18.99 24.65
N SER A 815 31.11 19.07 25.14
CA SER A 815 32.09 17.98 25.06
C SER A 815 32.36 17.33 26.42
N SER A 816 32.70 16.03 26.40
CA SER A 816 33.29 15.29 27.50
C SER A 816 34.79 14.98 27.28
N ASP A 817 35.41 15.52 26.22
CA ASP A 817 36.81 15.30 25.92
C ASP A 817 37.72 16.14 26.83
N LEU A 818 38.80 15.54 27.29
CA LEU A 818 39.83 16.19 28.10
C LEU A 818 40.82 16.92 27.21
N SER A 819 40.95 18.21 27.41
CA SER A 819 41.96 19.01 26.72
C SER A 819 43.41 18.60 27.13
N ALA A 820 44.40 18.90 26.31
CA ALA A 820 45.80 18.59 26.60
C ALA A 820 46.29 19.20 27.92
N ASP A 821 45.82 20.38 28.28
CA ASP A 821 46.17 21.03 29.55
C ASP A 821 45.48 20.38 30.74
N THR A 822 44.22 20.00 30.55
CA THR A 822 43.46 19.21 31.56
C THR A 822 44.15 17.85 31.80
N GLN A 823 44.62 17.16 30.75
CA GLN A 823 45.33 15.89 30.88
C GLN A 823 46.63 16.07 31.69
N LYS A 824 47.42 17.13 31.43
CA LYS A 824 48.63 17.44 32.21
C LYS A 824 48.33 17.71 33.71
N ALA A 825 47.20 18.38 33.96
CA ALA A 825 46.76 18.61 35.35
C ALA A 825 46.38 17.29 36.05
N LEU A 826 45.68 16.41 35.33
CA LEU A 826 45.32 15.10 35.84
C LEU A 826 46.51 14.16 36.01
N ASP A 827 47.53 14.25 35.17
CA ASP A 827 48.82 13.53 35.38
C ASP A 827 49.51 13.94 36.63
N LYS A 828 49.62 15.26 36.92
CA LYS A 828 50.15 15.79 38.18
C LYS A 828 49.35 15.32 39.39
N LEU A 829 48.01 15.34 39.31
CA LEU A 829 47.10 14.87 40.33
C LEU A 829 47.30 13.38 40.60
N SER A 830 47.39 12.56 39.57
CA SER A 830 47.58 11.13 39.66
C SER A 830 48.93 10.78 40.36
N ALA A 831 49.99 11.49 40.00
CA ALA A 831 51.29 11.34 40.68
C ALA A 831 51.20 11.66 42.18
N ALA A 832 50.56 12.76 42.52
CA ALA A 832 50.36 13.14 43.93
C ALA A 832 49.52 12.15 44.76
N LEU A 833 48.45 11.59 44.13
CA LEU A 833 47.63 10.60 44.79
C LEU A 833 48.33 9.24 44.98
N LYS A 834 49.27 8.86 44.07
CA LYS A 834 50.10 7.67 44.20
C LYS A 834 51.04 7.77 45.42
N GLU A 835 51.56 8.95 45.71
CA GLU A 835 52.39 9.17 46.91
C GLU A 835 51.58 9.12 48.21
N ARG A 836 50.28 9.19 48.11
CA ARG A 836 49.38 9.21 49.31
C ARG A 836 48.24 8.20 49.20
N PRO A 837 48.49 6.94 49.38
CA PRO A 837 47.54 5.87 49.12
C PRO A 837 46.26 5.90 49.98
N THR A 838 46.25 6.61 51.10
CA THR A 838 45.05 6.82 51.94
C THR A 838 44.08 7.87 51.42
N LEU A 839 44.50 8.71 50.46
CA LEU A 839 43.63 9.71 49.89
C LEU A 839 42.81 9.09 48.75
N LYS A 840 41.55 9.43 48.74
CA LYS A 840 40.60 9.07 47.70
C LYS A 840 40.14 10.33 47.01
N LEU A 841 39.91 10.19 45.69
CA LEU A 841 39.48 11.30 44.84
C LEU A 841 38.00 11.07 44.49
N GLU A 842 37.27 12.15 44.55
CA GLU A 842 35.90 12.21 44.15
C GLU A 842 35.74 13.13 42.96
N ILE A 843 34.95 12.73 41.95
CA ILE A 843 34.74 13.43 40.72
C ILE A 843 33.27 13.83 40.63
N GLU A 844 32.97 15.12 40.64
CA GLU A 844 31.63 15.66 40.44
C GLU A 844 31.49 16.08 38.98
N GLY A 845 30.68 15.28 38.19
CA GLY A 845 30.40 15.61 36.81
C GLY A 845 29.42 16.78 36.71
N THR A 846 29.79 17.85 35.97
CA THR A 846 28.97 19.03 35.87
C THR A 846 28.63 19.37 34.43
N SER A 847 27.40 19.83 34.19
CA SER A 847 26.97 20.41 32.94
C SER A 847 26.20 21.70 33.15
N ALA A 848 26.23 22.60 32.15
CA ALA A 848 25.60 23.91 32.23
C ALA A 848 24.57 24.10 31.11
N ALA A 849 23.31 24.30 31.46
CA ALA A 849 22.25 24.47 30.48
C ALA A 849 22.53 25.63 29.47
N SER A 850 23.22 26.67 29.91
CA SER A 850 23.50 27.86 29.09
C SER A 850 24.53 27.60 27.97
N SER A 851 25.57 26.77 28.24
CA SER A 851 26.65 26.51 27.29
C SER A 851 26.55 25.12 26.62
N ASP A 852 26.18 24.11 27.41
CA ASP A 852 26.09 22.72 26.89
C ASP A 852 24.82 22.49 26.09
N GLY A 853 23.69 23.07 26.56
CA GLY A 853 22.40 22.83 25.94
C GLY A 853 22.33 23.10 24.42
N PRO A 854 22.80 24.26 23.96
CA PRO A 854 22.81 24.58 22.52
C PRO A 854 23.64 23.60 21.68
N LEU A 855 24.75 23.10 22.25
CA LEU A 855 25.65 22.17 21.54
C LEU A 855 25.09 20.75 21.52
N ILE A 856 24.52 20.30 22.64
CA ILE A 856 23.80 19.03 22.69
C ILE A 856 22.65 19.04 21.70
N ALA A 857 21.91 20.13 21.61
CA ALA A 857 20.84 20.31 20.65
C ALA A 857 21.35 20.24 19.20
N ARG A 858 22.49 20.85 18.90
CA ARG A 858 23.14 20.78 17.57
C ARG A 858 23.57 19.36 17.24
N GLN A 859 24.22 18.66 18.18
CA GLN A 859 24.61 17.25 17.99
C GLN A 859 23.39 16.36 17.76
N ARG A 860 22.30 16.63 18.47
CA ARG A 860 21.03 15.92 18.29
C ARG A 860 20.47 16.14 16.89
N LEU A 861 20.47 17.39 16.43
CA LEU A 861 20.02 17.73 15.08
C LEU A 861 20.88 17.04 14.02
N GLU A 862 22.21 16.99 14.23
CA GLU A 862 23.11 16.32 13.30
C GLU A 862 22.82 14.81 13.21
N ARG A 863 22.58 14.15 14.35
CA ARG A 863 22.14 12.74 14.37
C ARG A 863 20.82 12.52 13.61
N GLU A 864 19.88 13.48 13.71
CA GLU A 864 18.63 13.43 12.95
C GLU A 864 18.88 13.59 11.44
N TYR A 865 19.81 14.48 11.07
CA TYR A 865 20.25 14.60 9.68
C TYR A 865 20.87 13.30 9.19
N GLN A 866 21.81 12.72 9.95
CA GLN A 866 22.46 11.46 9.63
C GLN A 866 21.43 10.33 9.47
N ALA A 867 20.50 10.20 10.41
CA ALA A 867 19.45 9.19 10.36
C ALA A 867 18.48 9.39 9.18
N THR A 868 18.22 10.64 8.83
CA THR A 868 17.34 10.98 7.70
C THR A 868 18.08 10.75 6.37
N TYR A 869 19.33 11.21 6.29
CA TYR A 869 20.18 11.05 5.11
C TYR A 869 20.49 9.57 4.83
N TYR A 870 20.79 8.82 5.88
CA TYR A 870 20.97 7.36 5.80
C TYR A 870 19.77 6.66 5.14
N ARG A 871 18.54 7.02 5.55
CA ARG A 871 17.31 6.52 4.94
C ARG A 871 17.14 6.95 3.50
N ILE A 872 17.54 8.17 3.16
CA ILE A 872 17.52 8.69 1.79
C ILE A 872 18.46 7.88 0.92
N LEU A 873 19.71 7.66 1.36
CA LEU A 873 20.71 6.88 0.65
C LEU A 873 20.26 5.40 0.47
N GLN A 874 19.72 4.80 1.52
CA GLN A 874 19.15 3.45 1.42
C GLN A 874 18.04 3.37 0.36
N ARG A 875 17.18 4.39 0.30
CA ARG A 875 16.10 4.47 -0.69
C ARG A 875 16.60 4.66 -2.11
N ARG A 876 17.71 5.33 -2.27
CA ARG A 876 18.40 5.51 -3.57
C ARG A 876 19.16 4.26 -4.00
N GLY A 877 19.38 3.30 -3.09
CA GLY A 877 20.20 2.11 -3.35
C GLY A 877 21.69 2.33 -3.20
N ASP A 878 22.09 3.45 -2.57
CA ASP A 878 23.50 3.79 -2.34
C ASP A 878 24.11 2.88 -1.26
N LYS A 879 25.43 2.64 -1.34
CA LYS A 879 26.14 1.95 -0.28
C LYS A 879 26.17 2.83 0.97
N VAL A 880 25.56 2.34 2.03
CA VAL A 880 25.55 3.01 3.32
C VAL A 880 26.43 2.28 4.34
N PRO A 881 27.06 2.97 5.29
CA PRO A 881 27.80 2.34 6.37
C PRO A 881 26.85 1.54 7.28
N ALA A 882 27.40 0.69 8.15
CA ALA A 882 26.62 -0.16 9.06
C ALA A 882 25.71 0.62 10.02
N ARG A 883 26.00 1.89 10.28
CA ARG A 883 25.23 2.78 11.18
C ARG A 883 25.09 4.17 10.59
N ALA A 884 23.94 4.81 10.77
CA ALA A 884 23.65 6.16 10.31
C ALA A 884 24.67 7.20 10.84
N GLY A 885 25.14 7.03 12.09
CA GLY A 885 26.12 7.93 12.72
C GLY A 885 27.52 7.94 12.09
N MET A 886 27.82 7.02 11.19
CA MET A 886 29.08 7.01 10.41
C MET A 886 29.01 7.85 9.13
N LEU A 887 27.82 8.38 8.81
CA LEU A 887 27.63 9.23 7.63
C LEU A 887 28.04 10.69 7.92
N GLN A 888 28.79 11.27 7.00
CA GLN A 888 28.92 12.71 6.91
C GLN A 888 27.82 13.23 5.99
N VAL A 889 26.94 14.06 6.54
CA VAL A 889 25.83 14.64 5.78
C VAL A 889 26.34 15.90 5.08
N PRO A 890 26.27 15.98 3.75
CA PRO A 890 26.63 17.19 3.01
C PRO A 890 25.76 18.38 3.46
N GLU A 891 26.33 19.57 3.50
CA GLU A 891 25.63 20.78 3.99
C GLU A 891 24.43 21.16 3.12
N ASP A 892 24.54 20.95 1.83
CA ASP A 892 23.48 21.18 0.83
C ASP A 892 22.27 20.26 1.03
N GLU A 893 22.47 19.08 1.59
CA GLU A 893 21.38 18.12 1.90
C GLU A 893 20.68 18.42 3.25
N LYS A 894 21.29 19.17 4.14
CA LYS A 894 20.73 19.45 5.48
C LYS A 894 19.47 20.32 5.43
N ALA A 895 19.48 21.37 4.62
CA ALA A 895 18.35 22.28 4.52
C ALA A 895 17.06 21.64 3.98
N PRO A 896 17.08 20.79 2.94
CA PRO A 896 15.90 20.05 2.48
C PRO A 896 15.32 19.09 3.52
N MET A 897 16.18 18.49 4.36
CA MET A 897 15.75 17.53 5.38
C MET A 897 15.17 18.21 6.62
N LEU A 898 15.59 19.44 6.91
CA LEU A 898 15.28 20.12 8.16
C LEU A 898 13.77 20.33 8.38
N GLU A 899 13.03 20.68 7.35
CA GLU A 899 11.58 20.87 7.48
C GLU A 899 10.86 19.58 7.83
N GLY A 900 11.28 18.46 7.24
CA GLY A 900 10.75 17.13 7.59
C GLY A 900 11.05 16.76 9.05
N ILE A 901 12.28 17.01 9.47
CA ILE A 901 12.70 16.79 10.87
C ILE A 901 11.94 17.74 11.82
N TYR A 902 11.78 19.01 11.45
CA TYR A 902 11.02 20.01 12.21
C TYR A 902 9.59 19.54 12.47
N ARG A 903 8.85 19.21 11.41
CA ARG A 903 7.46 18.74 11.49
C ARG A 903 7.33 17.48 12.34
N ALA A 904 8.24 16.56 12.14
CA ALA A 904 8.23 15.27 12.84
C ALA A 904 8.52 15.41 14.35
N ARG A 905 9.42 16.32 14.74
CA ARG A 905 9.89 16.46 16.11
C ARG A 905 9.08 17.48 16.92
N LEU A 906 8.73 18.60 16.33
CA LEU A 906 7.93 19.64 17.00
C LEU A 906 6.43 19.37 16.89
N LYS A 907 5.99 18.48 15.98
CA LYS A 907 4.57 18.21 15.68
C LYS A 907 3.77 19.47 15.32
N GLN A 908 4.45 20.43 14.75
CA GLN A 908 3.87 21.70 14.33
C GLN A 908 4.31 22.02 12.90
N GLN A 909 3.44 22.65 12.16
CA GLN A 909 3.83 23.28 10.90
C GLN A 909 4.73 24.47 11.24
N PRO A 910 5.74 24.80 10.41
CA PRO A 910 6.43 26.07 10.54
C PRO A 910 5.40 27.20 10.56
N PRO A 911 5.55 28.21 11.44
CA PRO A 911 4.62 29.33 11.52
C PRO A 911 4.35 29.95 10.15
N ALA A 912 3.10 30.33 9.87
CA ALA A 912 2.71 30.92 8.59
C ALA A 912 3.53 32.19 8.25
N GLU A 913 3.96 32.93 9.27
CA GLU A 913 4.82 34.10 9.13
C GLU A 913 6.18 33.77 8.48
N TRP A 914 6.68 32.57 8.67
CA TRP A 914 7.95 32.13 8.08
C TRP A 914 7.84 31.82 6.59
N ALA A 915 6.62 31.70 6.06
CA ALA A 915 6.39 31.48 4.62
C ALA A 915 6.88 32.69 3.77
N ASN A 916 6.86 33.90 4.39
CA ASN A 916 7.29 35.13 3.74
C ASN A 916 8.79 35.37 3.85
N LEU A 917 9.54 34.56 4.59
CA LEU A 917 10.97 34.65 4.74
C LEU A 917 11.70 33.98 3.57
N GLY A 918 12.88 34.47 3.25
CA GLY A 918 13.79 33.83 2.31
C GLY A 918 14.10 32.37 2.74
N LYS A 919 14.41 31.53 1.80
CA LYS A 919 14.68 30.09 2.05
C LYS A 919 15.73 29.86 3.15
N GLU A 920 16.77 30.65 3.15
CA GLU A 920 17.85 30.57 4.13
C GLU A 920 17.37 31.01 5.52
N GLU A 921 16.66 32.11 5.59
CA GLU A 921 16.13 32.67 6.84
C GLU A 921 15.11 31.70 7.47
N ARG A 922 14.21 31.15 6.66
CA ARG A 922 13.25 30.12 7.10
C ARG A 922 13.96 28.88 7.65
N THR A 923 15.03 28.44 6.97
CA THR A 923 15.85 27.31 7.43
C THR A 923 16.48 27.61 8.77
N ASN A 924 16.99 28.83 8.95
CA ASN A 924 17.59 29.28 10.20
C ASN A 924 16.58 29.37 11.35
N GLN A 925 15.37 29.86 11.08
CA GLN A 925 14.27 29.89 12.07
C GLN A 925 13.86 28.48 12.52
N MET A 926 13.69 27.56 11.58
CA MET A 926 13.40 26.17 11.90
C MET A 926 14.53 25.52 12.70
N ARG A 927 15.78 25.76 12.30
CA ARG A 927 16.96 25.27 13.02
C ARG A 927 16.98 25.81 14.45
N ALA A 928 16.77 27.11 14.60
CA ALA A 928 16.73 27.77 15.90
C ALA A 928 15.62 27.19 16.80
N ALA A 929 14.42 26.98 16.25
CA ALA A 929 13.31 26.38 16.98
C ALA A 929 13.63 24.96 17.43
N MET A 930 14.23 24.15 16.57
CA MET A 930 14.67 22.78 16.88
C MET A 930 15.73 22.79 17.97
N LEU A 931 16.73 23.64 17.83
CA LEU A 931 17.80 23.76 18.81
C LEU A 931 17.28 24.25 20.16
N LYS A 932 16.35 25.23 20.17
CA LYS A 932 15.69 25.73 21.39
C LYS A 932 14.89 24.63 22.09
N PHE A 933 14.18 23.77 21.32
CA PHE A 933 13.40 22.67 21.85
C PHE A 933 14.26 21.66 22.63
N TRP A 934 15.49 21.37 22.17
CA TRP A 934 16.36 20.39 22.80
C TRP A 934 17.35 20.97 23.82
N SER A 935 17.64 22.27 23.76
CA SER A 935 18.68 22.91 24.58
C SER A 935 18.43 22.88 26.08
N GLY A 936 17.15 22.77 26.52
CA GLY A 936 16.78 22.75 27.95
C GLY A 936 16.58 21.36 28.55
N ASN A 937 16.97 20.28 27.84
CA ASN A 937 16.69 18.93 28.33
C ASN A 937 17.62 18.52 29.48
N GLU A 938 17.05 18.43 30.68
CA GLU A 938 17.80 18.19 31.92
C GLU A 938 18.45 16.78 31.98
N VAL A 939 17.79 15.77 31.39
CA VAL A 939 18.33 14.40 31.36
C VAL A 939 19.58 14.34 30.48
N LEU A 940 19.55 14.98 29.30
CA LEU A 940 20.71 15.04 28.41
C LEU A 940 21.89 15.84 29.03
N LEU A 941 21.58 16.89 29.76
CA LEU A 941 22.59 17.64 30.48
C LEU A 941 23.26 16.81 31.58
N ARG A 942 22.47 16.05 32.33
CA ARG A 942 23.01 15.11 33.35
C ARG A 942 23.85 14.01 32.73
N GLU A 943 23.39 13.43 31.63
CA GLU A 943 24.15 12.44 30.89
C GLU A 943 25.53 12.99 30.44
N LEU A 944 25.56 14.24 29.96
CA LEU A 944 26.84 14.89 29.62
C LEU A 944 27.72 15.07 30.85
N GLY A 945 27.13 15.50 31.99
CA GLY A 945 27.87 15.60 33.26
C GLY A 945 28.46 14.24 33.67
N GLN A 946 27.70 13.19 33.60
CA GLN A 946 28.16 11.81 33.85
C GLN A 946 29.28 11.39 32.88
N ASN A 947 29.13 11.69 31.57
CA ASN A 947 30.16 11.39 30.59
C ASN A 947 31.48 12.16 30.88
N ARG A 948 31.39 13.40 31.36
CA ARG A 948 32.56 14.19 31.77
C ARG A 948 33.27 13.56 32.97
N ALA A 949 32.49 13.16 33.99
CA ALA A 949 33.03 12.43 35.14
C ALA A 949 33.69 11.11 34.71
N SER A 950 33.04 10.37 33.81
CA SER A 950 33.61 9.14 33.28
C SER A 950 34.91 9.38 32.51
N SER A 951 34.98 10.44 31.66
CA SER A 951 36.20 10.78 30.94
C SER A 951 37.36 11.08 31.87
N ILE A 952 37.09 11.78 33.00
CA ILE A 952 38.10 12.04 34.03
C ILE A 952 38.56 10.74 34.69
N LYS A 953 37.62 9.92 35.12
CA LYS A 953 37.91 8.62 35.75
C LYS A 953 38.69 7.71 34.85
N ASP A 954 38.26 7.53 33.58
CA ASP A 954 38.93 6.71 32.58
C ASP A 954 40.40 7.17 32.39
N TYR A 955 40.62 8.49 32.31
CA TYR A 955 41.96 9.01 32.18
C TYR A 955 42.82 8.70 33.41
N LEU A 956 42.29 8.92 34.64
CA LEU A 956 43.06 8.71 35.86
C LEU A 956 43.33 7.23 36.12
N VAL A 957 42.39 6.35 35.81
CA VAL A 957 42.53 4.89 35.96
C VAL A 957 43.42 4.30 34.86
N ASP A 958 43.11 4.58 33.59
CA ASP A 958 43.78 3.96 32.44
C ASP A 958 45.16 4.56 32.17
N LYS A 959 45.27 5.90 32.17
CA LYS A 959 46.50 6.60 31.89
C LYS A 959 47.28 6.94 33.17
N GLY A 960 46.55 7.45 34.16
CA GLY A 960 47.11 7.81 35.46
C GLY A 960 47.47 6.59 36.31
N LYS A 961 47.05 5.37 35.96
CA LYS A 961 47.36 4.14 36.71
C LYS A 961 46.98 4.23 38.17
N LEU A 962 45.94 4.94 38.53
CA LEU A 962 45.36 4.91 39.84
C LEU A 962 44.47 3.68 39.98
N GLU A 963 44.41 3.15 41.18
CA GLU A 963 43.52 2.04 41.49
C GLU A 963 42.07 2.52 41.36
N ASP A 964 41.25 1.81 40.62
CA ASP A 964 39.81 2.11 40.38
C ASP A 964 39.10 2.38 41.72
N GLU A 965 39.47 1.63 42.77
CA GLU A 965 38.94 1.72 44.11
C GLU A 965 39.28 3.02 44.87
N ARG A 966 40.13 3.87 44.28
CA ARG A 966 40.48 5.20 44.85
C ARG A 966 39.84 6.36 44.12
N VAL A 967 39.14 6.12 43.02
CA VAL A 967 38.52 7.15 42.20
C VAL A 967 37.03 6.89 42.12
N TYR A 968 36.23 7.81 42.65
CA TYR A 968 34.77 7.71 42.75
C TYR A 968 34.09 8.84 41.94
N PHE A 969 32.90 8.61 41.52
CA PHE A 969 32.04 9.63 40.96
C PHE A 969 31.25 10.31 42.09
N VAL A 970 31.07 11.62 41.98
CA VAL A 970 30.07 12.38 42.69
C VAL A 970 28.91 12.66 41.71
N ASP A 971 27.75 12.96 42.27
CA ASP A 971 26.52 13.22 41.53
C ASP A 971 26.74 14.22 40.42
N ALA A 972 26.22 13.92 39.21
CA ALA A 972 26.28 14.86 38.14
C ALA A 972 25.40 16.09 38.40
N ARG A 973 26.00 17.29 38.31
CA ARG A 973 25.38 18.57 38.68
C ARG A 973 25.06 19.44 37.49
N LEU A 974 23.94 20.15 37.57
CA LEU A 974 23.68 21.29 36.70
C LEU A 974 24.35 22.52 37.33
N GLY A 975 25.42 22.96 36.74
CA GLY A 975 26.21 24.13 37.18
C GLY A 975 26.01 25.34 36.27
N GLN A 976 26.83 26.35 36.49
CA GLN A 976 26.90 27.53 35.63
C GLN A 976 28.14 27.43 34.72
N ALA A 977 27.99 27.92 33.50
CA ALA A 977 29.13 28.07 32.59
C ALA A 977 30.03 29.21 33.04
N GLN A 978 31.33 29.09 32.85
CA GLN A 978 32.29 30.15 33.01
C GLN A 978 32.08 31.25 31.96
N ALA A 979 32.74 32.38 32.12
CA ALA A 979 32.64 33.50 31.17
C ALA A 979 33.10 33.16 29.75
N ASP A 980 33.99 32.18 29.61
CA ASP A 980 34.47 31.63 28.34
C ASP A 980 33.56 30.50 27.78
N GLY A 981 32.44 30.21 28.46
CA GLY A 981 31.52 29.16 28.09
C GLY A 981 31.92 27.75 28.54
N SER A 982 33.13 27.57 29.09
CA SER A 982 33.55 26.26 29.62
C SER A 982 32.76 25.88 30.87
N VAL A 983 32.72 24.57 31.16
CA VAL A 983 32.08 24.04 32.36
C VAL A 983 33.08 23.29 33.21
N ILE A 984 33.12 23.63 34.48
CA ILE A 984 34.03 23.06 35.46
C ILE A 984 33.35 21.90 36.18
N SER A 985 34.01 20.73 36.15
CA SER A 985 33.71 19.59 37.02
C SER A 985 34.66 19.61 38.24
N PRO A 986 34.15 19.86 39.44
CA PRO A 986 35.01 19.90 40.64
C PRO A 986 35.47 18.51 41.04
N LEU A 987 36.68 18.44 41.59
CA LEU A 987 37.28 17.29 42.23
C LEU A 987 37.34 17.51 43.75
N HIS A 988 37.11 16.46 44.51
CA HIS A 988 37.14 16.54 45.97
C HIS A 988 38.06 15.44 46.49
N LEU A 989 38.76 15.73 47.57
CA LEU A 989 39.61 14.78 48.25
C LEU A 989 38.96 14.34 49.55
N ASP A 990 38.97 13.06 49.79
CA ASP A 990 38.53 12.49 51.05
C ASP A 990 39.63 11.66 51.71
N SER A 991 39.67 11.69 53.02
CA SER A 991 40.65 10.98 53.84
C SER A 991 39.90 9.90 54.60
N GLU A 992 39.76 8.82 53.92
CA GLU A 992 39.58 7.51 54.58
C GLU A 992 39.91 6.39 53.76
#